data_097a61cf4f83e7d454c7658597490aac
#
_entry.id   097a61cf4f83e7d454c7658597490aac
#
_cell.length_a   1.000
_cell.length_b   1.000
_cell.length_c   1.000
_cell.angle_alpha   90.00
_cell.angle_beta   90.00
_cell.angle_gamma   90.00
#
_symmetry.space_group_name_H-M   'P 1'
#
loop_
_entity.id
_entity.type
_entity.pdbx_description
1 polymer ?
#
loop_
_entity_poly.entity_id
_entity_poly.type
_entity_poly.pdbx_seq_one_letter_code
_entity_poly.pdbx_strand_id
1 'polypeptide(L)'
;MGKRLQTKRLLWLVGGLCGVFALLALRLVDLQVLRHEELHALAEENTVRKIRIQPRRGDILDARGNLLASSTMVKTIYANPTLLGNRQAEVARAIAPILGLNEADLFRKLQPCNYVNKKGQTVPDTYVVLTNKVTTETWGKVREAMANLKFGGVDEKKLKPVEKLFYTALRASSIGADAVEDQVRKYHGNDLAAHVLGFVGRNGDTNSVEFGQMIGVDGIERTFDDKLSGTQGWRVTELDRRGREVVTMRDQNVPARDGFNVVLTIDSVIQNELENALAVGMKDFAPVNITGIVMRPATGEILAMASLPDFDPNKVPRDPELRKNRLITDFYEPGSTFKIVPVAGALDDGKVKLSTMFDCENGAFRYAGVTLHDHHPNGIISVERIITKSSNIGAAKVGLELGENRLYGHISNFGFGMPTGIQLPSESPGLLHPVKKWSKVSIAQIPMGHGIAVTRLQMAMAMAAIANDGWLMRPMLVSRLEDGAGNVVAQYQPQRVRRAVGESAAADMVKALKTVVTSEGTAVKAGMTNYTVAGKTGTAQKPGKGGYQDGKFISSFIGFFPADKPEVCISIVIDEPTKGGYYGGVVAAPVFHEVATAVAAYLNIRPDKNVSETELVEGGAPPVDARQVRTVAARTSRTQ
;
A
#
# COMPACT_ATOMS: atom_id res chain seq x y z
N MET A 1 -20.85 91.28 -44.74
CA MET A 1 -21.59 90.57 -43.66
C MET A 1 -21.18 89.13 -43.56
N GLY A 2 -20.87 88.35 -44.62
CA GLY A 2 -20.59 86.92 -44.58
C GLY A 2 -19.36 86.46 -43.74
N LYS A 3 -18.23 87.15 -43.77
CA LYS A 3 -17.00 86.78 -43.03
C LYS A 3 -17.14 86.85 -41.52
N ARG A 4 -17.89 87.77 -40.93
CA ARG A 4 -18.16 87.85 -39.48
C ARG A 4 -19.09 86.74 -38.97
N LEU A 5 -19.98 86.24 -39.81
CA LEU A 5 -20.86 85.13 -39.43
C LEU A 5 -20.12 83.80 -39.46
N GLN A 6 -19.21 83.60 -40.38
CA GLN A 6 -18.36 82.43 -40.47
C GLN A 6 -17.37 82.34 -39.28
N THR A 7 -16.76 83.51 -38.90
CA THR A 7 -15.87 83.53 -37.72
C THR A 7 -16.61 83.21 -36.40
N LYS A 8 -17.82 83.74 -36.25
CA LYS A 8 -18.66 83.39 -35.06
C LYS A 8 -19.02 81.89 -35.00
N ARG A 9 -19.37 81.30 -36.14
CA ARG A 9 -19.66 79.85 -36.25
C ARG A 9 -18.40 79.01 -35.95
N LEU A 10 -17.24 79.42 -36.42
CA LEU A 10 -15.97 78.76 -36.15
C LEU A 10 -15.61 78.86 -34.66
N LEU A 11 -15.80 80.06 -34.02
CA LEU A 11 -15.60 80.19 -32.57
C LEU A 11 -16.53 79.30 -31.73
N TRP A 12 -17.79 79.18 -32.14
CA TRP A 12 -18.71 78.27 -31.47
C TRP A 12 -18.31 76.79 -31.65
N LEU A 13 -17.82 76.40 -32.82
CA LEU A 13 -17.30 75.05 -33.08
C LEU A 13 -16.05 74.78 -32.27
N VAL A 14 -15.10 75.70 -32.21
CA VAL A 14 -13.88 75.58 -31.41
C VAL A 14 -14.21 75.56 -29.93
N GLY A 15 -15.12 76.42 -29.45
CA GLY A 15 -15.61 76.39 -28.06
C GLY A 15 -16.29 75.07 -27.68
N GLY A 16 -17.13 74.53 -28.57
CA GLY A 16 -17.74 73.24 -28.40
C GLY A 16 -16.72 72.08 -28.35
N LEU A 17 -15.75 72.08 -29.24
CA LEU A 17 -14.65 71.14 -29.27
C LEU A 17 -13.77 71.20 -28.01
N CYS A 18 -13.41 72.41 -27.56
CA CYS A 18 -12.69 72.58 -26.28
C CYS A 18 -13.53 72.10 -25.09
N GLY A 19 -14.84 72.31 -25.09
CA GLY A 19 -15.74 71.77 -24.06
C GLY A 19 -15.75 70.23 -24.01
N VAL A 20 -15.78 69.59 -25.18
CA VAL A 20 -15.69 68.09 -25.27
C VAL A 20 -14.33 67.60 -24.76
N PHE A 21 -13.24 68.25 -25.14
CA PHE A 21 -11.90 67.88 -24.64
C PHE A 21 -11.77 68.10 -23.13
N ALA A 22 -12.35 69.17 -22.58
CA ALA A 22 -12.37 69.41 -21.15
C ALA A 22 -13.17 68.33 -20.39
N LEU A 23 -14.31 67.91 -20.91
CA LEU A 23 -15.08 66.80 -20.34
C LEU A 23 -14.33 65.45 -20.41
N LEU A 24 -13.63 65.18 -21.51
CA LEU A 24 -12.79 63.99 -21.65
C LEU A 24 -11.61 64.07 -20.67
N ALA A 25 -10.97 65.21 -20.50
CA ALA A 25 -9.89 65.39 -19.53
C ALA A 25 -10.38 65.18 -18.08
N LEU A 26 -11.54 65.76 -17.72
CA LEU A 26 -12.16 65.52 -16.41
C LEU A 26 -12.48 64.05 -16.19
N ARG A 27 -13.01 63.36 -17.22
CA ARG A 27 -13.28 61.92 -17.13
C ARG A 27 -11.99 61.12 -17.02
N LEU A 28 -10.92 61.51 -17.68
CA LEU A 28 -9.61 60.86 -17.52
C LEU A 28 -9.05 61.04 -16.12
N VAL A 29 -9.18 62.23 -15.52
CA VAL A 29 -8.77 62.49 -14.13
C VAL A 29 -9.61 61.65 -13.17
N ASP A 30 -10.93 61.57 -13.37
CA ASP A 30 -11.80 60.72 -12.56
C ASP A 30 -11.33 59.26 -12.61
N LEU A 31 -11.09 58.70 -13.80
CA LEU A 31 -10.71 57.29 -13.97
C LEU A 31 -9.27 57.01 -13.54
N GLN A 32 -8.31 57.92 -13.83
CA GLN A 32 -6.88 57.65 -13.61
C GLN A 32 -6.33 58.16 -12.27
N VAL A 33 -7.04 59.11 -11.61
CA VAL A 33 -6.61 59.66 -10.33
C VAL A 33 -7.58 59.36 -9.22
N LEU A 34 -8.87 59.72 -9.36
CA LEU A 34 -9.84 59.59 -8.26
C LEU A 34 -10.29 58.13 -8.03
N ARG A 35 -10.42 57.38 -9.11
CA ARG A 35 -10.86 55.96 -9.04
C ARG A 35 -9.78 54.98 -9.41
N HIS A 36 -8.52 55.44 -9.46
CA HIS A 36 -7.39 54.60 -9.88
C HIS A 36 -7.27 53.33 -9.04
N GLU A 37 -7.26 53.45 -7.70
CA GLU A 37 -7.11 52.30 -6.78
C GLU A 37 -8.28 51.32 -6.89
N GLU A 38 -9.52 51.82 -6.97
CA GLU A 38 -10.71 51.00 -7.14
C GLU A 38 -10.67 50.21 -8.47
N LEU A 39 -10.37 50.91 -9.57
CA LEU A 39 -10.33 50.28 -10.90
C LEU A 39 -9.13 49.35 -11.06
N HIS A 40 -8.00 49.69 -10.44
CA HIS A 40 -6.81 48.84 -10.42
C HIS A 40 -7.07 47.55 -9.66
N ALA A 41 -7.68 47.63 -8.47
CA ALA A 41 -8.07 46.45 -7.70
C ALA A 41 -9.05 45.55 -8.46
N LEU A 42 -10.07 46.13 -9.14
CA LEU A 42 -10.99 45.39 -9.99
C LEU A 42 -10.31 44.77 -11.21
N ALA A 43 -9.31 45.42 -11.78
CA ALA A 43 -8.53 44.88 -12.90
C ALA A 43 -7.66 43.70 -12.42
N GLU A 44 -6.96 43.86 -11.30
CA GLU A 44 -6.16 42.80 -10.67
C GLU A 44 -7.03 41.59 -10.32
N GLU A 45 -8.18 41.79 -9.69
CA GLU A 45 -9.09 40.71 -9.34
C GLU A 45 -9.55 39.90 -10.57
N ASN A 46 -9.67 40.54 -11.72
CA ASN A 46 -10.09 39.92 -12.98
C ASN A 46 -8.95 39.27 -13.76
N THR A 47 -7.73 39.77 -13.66
CA THR A 47 -6.57 39.37 -14.48
C THR A 47 -5.57 38.50 -13.73
N VAL A 48 -5.31 38.84 -12.44
CA VAL A 48 -4.33 38.12 -11.62
C VAL A 48 -4.93 36.81 -11.08
N ARG A 49 -4.22 35.72 -11.25
CA ARG A 49 -4.59 34.41 -10.74
C ARG A 49 -3.44 33.79 -9.98
N LYS A 50 -3.75 33.27 -8.80
CA LYS A 50 -2.85 32.40 -8.05
C LYS A 50 -3.06 30.96 -8.51
N ILE A 51 -2.15 30.46 -9.34
CA ILE A 51 -2.17 29.08 -9.86
C ILE A 51 -1.40 28.21 -8.87
N ARG A 52 -2.04 27.15 -8.37
CA ARG A 52 -1.39 26.13 -7.54
C ARG A 52 -0.62 25.17 -8.43
N ILE A 53 0.59 24.83 -8.03
CA ILE A 53 1.44 23.85 -8.70
C ILE A 53 1.47 22.61 -7.82
N GLN A 54 0.92 21.51 -8.35
CA GLN A 54 0.88 20.24 -7.62
C GLN A 54 2.26 19.58 -7.64
N PRO A 55 2.78 19.13 -6.47
CA PRO A 55 3.97 18.31 -6.43
C PRO A 55 3.64 16.91 -6.98
N ARG A 56 4.61 16.22 -7.55
CA ARG A 56 4.49 14.81 -7.86
C ARG A 56 4.57 14.01 -6.56
N ARG A 57 3.62 13.07 -6.35
CA ARG A 57 3.69 12.14 -5.24
C ARG A 57 4.85 11.18 -5.46
N GLY A 58 5.71 11.02 -4.45
CA GLY A 58 6.89 10.16 -4.48
C GLY A 58 6.55 8.70 -4.80
N ASP A 59 7.51 7.99 -5.35
CA ASP A 59 7.35 6.58 -5.70
C ASP A 59 7.53 5.68 -4.48
N ILE A 60 6.92 4.49 -4.51
CA ILE A 60 7.18 3.43 -3.53
C ILE A 60 7.97 2.34 -4.26
N LEU A 61 9.12 2.00 -3.71
CA LEU A 61 10.08 1.07 -4.27
C LEU A 61 10.24 -0.14 -3.34
N ASP A 62 10.55 -1.29 -3.91
CA ASP A 62 10.98 -2.46 -3.14
C ASP A 62 12.44 -2.32 -2.65
N ALA A 63 12.93 -3.31 -1.93
CA ALA A 63 14.28 -3.33 -1.37
C ALA A 63 15.40 -3.22 -2.44
N ARG A 64 15.11 -3.60 -3.68
CA ARG A 64 16.04 -3.56 -4.84
C ARG A 64 15.84 -2.35 -5.75
N GLY A 65 14.91 -1.47 -5.44
CA GLY A 65 14.60 -0.28 -6.24
C GLY A 65 13.59 -0.53 -7.36
N ASN A 66 12.90 -1.67 -7.38
CA ASN A 66 11.82 -1.91 -8.34
C ASN A 66 10.58 -1.09 -7.96
N LEU A 67 9.90 -0.55 -8.95
CA LEU A 67 8.69 0.27 -8.76
C LEU A 67 7.51 -0.59 -8.32
N LEU A 68 6.99 -0.33 -7.12
CA LEU A 68 5.73 -0.88 -6.61
C LEU A 68 4.56 0.07 -6.87
N ALA A 69 4.75 1.37 -6.60
CA ALA A 69 3.76 2.40 -6.91
C ALA A 69 4.42 3.68 -7.43
N SER A 70 3.82 4.29 -8.45
CA SER A 70 4.30 5.56 -9.02
C SER A 70 3.16 6.51 -9.34
N SER A 71 3.47 7.79 -9.52
CA SER A 71 2.50 8.82 -9.90
C SER A 71 2.81 9.38 -11.28
N THR A 72 1.79 9.45 -12.12
CA THR A 72 1.88 10.05 -13.46
C THR A 72 1.03 11.31 -13.50
N MET A 73 1.62 12.42 -13.96
CA MET A 73 0.90 13.67 -14.16
C MET A 73 -0.08 13.53 -15.33
N VAL A 74 -1.29 13.99 -15.12
CA VAL A 74 -2.40 13.89 -16.09
C VAL A 74 -3.15 15.20 -16.19
N LYS A 75 -3.89 15.36 -17.28
CA LYS A 75 -4.68 16.56 -17.59
C LYS A 75 -6.14 16.20 -17.83
N THR A 76 -7.03 17.13 -17.52
CA THR A 76 -8.42 17.08 -17.96
C THR A 76 -8.50 17.77 -19.32
N ILE A 77 -9.05 17.08 -20.31
CA ILE A 77 -9.25 17.61 -21.65
C ILE A 77 -10.69 18.10 -21.77
N TYR A 78 -10.85 19.32 -22.20
CA TYR A 78 -12.15 19.95 -22.44
C TYR A 78 -12.27 20.49 -23.85
N ALA A 79 -13.50 20.70 -24.29
CA ALA A 79 -13.84 21.38 -25.53
C ALA A 79 -14.55 22.70 -25.26
N ASN A 80 -14.34 23.67 -26.15
CA ASN A 80 -15.21 24.81 -26.30
C ASN A 80 -16.05 24.63 -27.58
N PRO A 81 -17.29 24.11 -27.46
CA PRO A 81 -18.13 23.83 -28.62
C PRO A 81 -18.48 25.05 -29.47
N THR A 82 -18.47 26.25 -28.87
CA THR A 82 -18.78 27.50 -29.58
C THR A 82 -17.75 27.86 -30.67
N LEU A 83 -16.53 27.31 -30.57
CA LEU A 83 -15.45 27.54 -31.54
C LEU A 83 -15.42 26.51 -32.68
N LEU A 84 -16.27 25.50 -32.63
CA LEU A 84 -16.28 24.39 -33.63
C LEU A 84 -17.09 24.70 -34.88
N GLY A 85 -18.06 25.64 -34.81
CA GLY A 85 -18.99 25.92 -35.91
C GLY A 85 -19.79 24.65 -36.29
N ASN A 86 -19.55 24.13 -37.49
CA ASN A 86 -20.17 22.90 -38.01
C ASN A 86 -19.14 21.77 -38.24
N ARG A 87 -17.99 21.81 -37.56
CA ARG A 87 -16.84 20.91 -37.75
C ARG A 87 -16.65 19.87 -36.64
N GLN A 88 -17.71 19.59 -35.86
CA GLN A 88 -17.67 18.64 -34.74
C GLN A 88 -17.30 17.21 -35.22
N ALA A 89 -17.79 16.78 -36.39
CA ALA A 89 -17.53 15.44 -36.89
C ALA A 89 -16.07 15.22 -37.26
N GLU A 90 -15.42 16.21 -37.91
CA GLU A 90 -14.01 16.12 -38.28
C GLU A 90 -13.12 16.14 -37.05
N VAL A 91 -13.46 16.97 -36.06
CA VAL A 91 -12.72 17.01 -34.77
C VAL A 91 -12.91 15.70 -34.00
N ALA A 92 -14.16 15.20 -33.88
CA ALA A 92 -14.43 13.94 -33.20
C ALA A 92 -13.63 12.78 -33.82
N ARG A 93 -13.64 12.66 -35.13
CA ARG A 93 -12.90 11.62 -35.88
C ARG A 93 -11.39 11.71 -35.63
N ALA A 94 -10.86 12.92 -35.56
CA ALA A 94 -9.41 13.12 -35.39
C ALA A 94 -8.90 12.77 -33.99
N ILE A 95 -9.67 13.08 -32.94
CA ILE A 95 -9.18 12.95 -31.55
C ILE A 95 -9.76 11.77 -30.78
N ALA A 96 -10.90 11.16 -31.21
CA ALA A 96 -11.50 10.03 -30.54
C ALA A 96 -10.56 8.82 -30.42
N PRO A 97 -9.85 8.39 -31.49
CA PRO A 97 -8.93 7.26 -31.39
C PRO A 97 -7.74 7.55 -30.45
N ILE A 98 -7.26 8.81 -30.41
CA ILE A 98 -6.14 9.21 -29.56
C ILE A 98 -6.56 9.20 -28.07
N LEU A 99 -7.79 9.61 -27.77
CA LEU A 99 -8.36 9.65 -26.42
C LEU A 99 -8.98 8.31 -25.98
N GLY A 100 -9.04 7.32 -26.85
CA GLY A 100 -9.71 6.04 -26.58
C GLY A 100 -11.22 6.17 -26.36
N LEU A 101 -11.86 7.17 -26.98
CA LEU A 101 -13.29 7.46 -26.85
C LEU A 101 -14.06 6.98 -28.08
N ASN A 102 -15.35 6.67 -27.89
CA ASN A 102 -16.23 6.42 -29.02
C ASN A 102 -16.49 7.70 -29.81
N GLU A 103 -16.33 7.67 -31.15
CA GLU A 103 -16.50 8.84 -32.03
C GLU A 103 -17.90 9.47 -31.92
N ALA A 104 -18.96 8.65 -31.85
CA ALA A 104 -20.32 9.14 -31.74
C ALA A 104 -20.61 9.82 -30.39
N ASP A 105 -20.04 9.29 -29.30
CA ASP A 105 -20.19 9.88 -27.98
C ASP A 105 -19.41 11.20 -27.88
N LEU A 106 -18.23 11.24 -28.45
CA LEU A 106 -17.43 12.46 -28.52
C LEU A 106 -18.12 13.51 -29.39
N PHE A 107 -18.67 13.12 -30.57
CA PHE A 107 -19.43 14.01 -31.42
C PHE A 107 -20.62 14.65 -30.68
N ARG A 108 -21.34 13.87 -29.85
CA ARG A 108 -22.43 14.40 -29.01
C ARG A 108 -21.95 15.43 -28.00
N LYS A 109 -20.82 15.18 -27.35
CA LYS A 109 -20.21 16.13 -26.39
C LYS A 109 -19.72 17.42 -27.05
N LEU A 110 -19.34 17.38 -28.31
CA LEU A 110 -18.89 18.52 -29.08
C LEU A 110 -20.02 19.41 -29.62
N GLN A 111 -21.28 18.98 -29.46
CA GLN A 111 -22.41 19.82 -29.87
C GLN A 111 -22.56 21.05 -28.99
N PRO A 112 -22.93 22.20 -29.55
CA PRO A 112 -23.23 23.39 -28.77
C PRO A 112 -24.32 23.11 -27.74
N CYS A 113 -24.06 23.42 -26.48
CA CYS A 113 -24.98 23.31 -25.37
C CYS A 113 -24.99 24.61 -24.58
N ASN A 114 -26.05 24.84 -23.82
CA ASN A 114 -26.21 25.99 -22.96
C ASN A 114 -26.39 25.52 -21.50
N TYR A 115 -25.94 26.34 -20.57
CA TYR A 115 -26.22 26.13 -19.13
C TYR A 115 -26.71 27.41 -18.48
N VAL A 116 -27.37 27.26 -17.34
CA VAL A 116 -27.83 28.41 -16.55
C VAL A 116 -26.73 28.79 -15.54
N ASN A 117 -26.21 30.01 -15.67
CA ASN A 117 -25.16 30.52 -14.78
C ASN A 117 -25.73 30.85 -13.38
N LYS A 118 -24.83 31.18 -12.43
CA LYS A 118 -25.20 31.53 -11.05
C LYS A 118 -26.12 32.78 -10.96
N LYS A 119 -26.23 33.56 -12.02
CA LYS A 119 -27.12 34.74 -12.13
C LYS A 119 -28.46 34.39 -12.79
N GLY A 120 -28.76 33.12 -13.03
CA GLY A 120 -29.99 32.67 -13.69
C GLY A 120 -30.07 32.91 -15.19
N GLN A 121 -28.97 33.26 -15.85
CA GLN A 121 -28.94 33.54 -17.29
C GLN A 121 -28.50 32.29 -18.04
N THR A 122 -29.18 31.99 -19.15
CA THR A 122 -28.78 30.93 -20.08
C THR A 122 -27.62 31.41 -20.95
N VAL A 123 -26.48 30.78 -20.81
CA VAL A 123 -25.24 31.13 -21.54
C VAL A 123 -24.69 29.88 -22.25
N PRO A 124 -23.99 30.05 -23.39
CA PRO A 124 -23.33 28.93 -24.06
C PRO A 124 -22.27 28.28 -23.15
N ASP A 125 -22.23 26.95 -23.16
CA ASP A 125 -21.19 26.23 -22.44
C ASP A 125 -19.89 26.25 -23.26
N THR A 126 -18.87 26.86 -22.68
CA THR A 126 -17.53 26.98 -23.27
C THR A 126 -16.51 26.01 -22.67
N TYR A 127 -16.96 25.17 -21.71
CA TYR A 127 -16.10 24.22 -20.99
C TYR A 127 -16.79 22.86 -20.82
N VAL A 128 -16.79 22.06 -21.90
CA VAL A 128 -17.36 20.70 -21.88
C VAL A 128 -16.24 19.69 -21.67
N VAL A 129 -16.24 18.99 -20.52
CA VAL A 129 -15.23 17.96 -20.22
C VAL A 129 -15.42 16.76 -21.16
N LEU A 130 -14.39 16.49 -21.95
CA LEU A 130 -14.36 15.34 -22.87
C LEU A 130 -13.91 14.08 -22.11
N THR A 131 -12.77 14.19 -21.46
CA THR A 131 -12.21 13.13 -20.63
C THR A 131 -11.20 13.72 -19.63
N ASN A 132 -10.96 13.00 -18.55
CA ASN A 132 -9.95 13.33 -17.54
C ASN A 132 -8.87 12.23 -17.47
N LYS A 133 -7.81 12.47 -16.70
CA LYS A 133 -6.68 11.55 -16.53
C LYS A 133 -5.91 11.22 -17.82
N VAL A 134 -5.79 12.20 -18.72
CA VAL A 134 -5.03 12.07 -19.97
C VAL A 134 -3.56 12.41 -19.69
N THR A 135 -2.64 11.55 -20.10
CA THR A 135 -1.20 11.79 -19.95
C THR A 135 -0.72 12.97 -20.80
N THR A 136 0.37 13.60 -20.37
CA THR A 136 0.98 14.73 -21.12
C THR A 136 1.38 14.32 -22.54
N GLU A 137 1.80 13.06 -22.74
CA GLU A 137 2.14 12.52 -24.06
C GLU A 137 0.88 12.43 -24.96
N THR A 138 -0.20 11.84 -24.44
CA THR A 138 -1.48 11.72 -25.18
C THR A 138 -2.04 13.11 -25.51
N TRP A 139 -1.94 14.08 -24.60
CA TRP A 139 -2.28 15.48 -24.87
C TRP A 139 -1.42 16.07 -26.00
N GLY A 140 -0.12 15.75 -26.03
CA GLY A 140 0.77 16.14 -27.12
C GLY A 140 0.24 15.65 -28.49
N LYS A 141 -0.15 14.37 -28.56
CA LYS A 141 -0.74 13.76 -29.78
C LYS A 141 -2.07 14.43 -30.17
N VAL A 142 -2.94 14.78 -29.20
CA VAL A 142 -4.18 15.53 -29.47
C VAL A 142 -3.88 16.89 -30.06
N ARG A 143 -2.94 17.65 -29.49
CA ARG A 143 -2.52 18.96 -30.00
C ARG A 143 -1.98 18.87 -31.43
N GLU A 144 -1.16 17.88 -31.69
CA GLU A 144 -0.61 17.64 -33.03
C GLU A 144 -1.69 17.29 -34.03
N ALA A 145 -2.64 16.38 -33.68
CA ALA A 145 -3.78 16.03 -34.52
C ALA A 145 -4.65 17.25 -34.82
N MET A 146 -4.93 18.10 -33.82
CA MET A 146 -5.68 19.34 -34.02
C MET A 146 -4.93 20.34 -34.92
N ALA A 147 -3.61 20.53 -34.73
CA ALA A 147 -2.81 21.44 -35.55
C ALA A 147 -2.79 21.03 -37.03
N ASN A 148 -2.73 19.72 -37.29
CA ASN A 148 -2.68 19.14 -38.63
C ASN A 148 -4.05 18.82 -39.22
N LEU A 149 -5.16 19.16 -38.52
CA LEU A 149 -6.52 18.83 -38.94
C LEU A 149 -6.88 19.54 -40.25
N LYS A 150 -7.24 18.74 -41.26
CA LYS A 150 -7.71 19.20 -42.55
C LYS A 150 -9.23 19.09 -42.61
N PHE A 151 -9.88 20.11 -43.12
CA PHE A 151 -11.35 20.15 -43.25
C PHE A 151 -11.77 19.81 -44.66
N GLY A 152 -12.68 18.86 -44.81
CA GLY A 152 -13.18 18.44 -46.10
C GLY A 152 -13.86 19.58 -46.85
N GLY A 153 -13.56 19.72 -48.15
CA GLY A 153 -14.15 20.76 -49.02
C GLY A 153 -13.61 22.18 -48.79
N VAL A 154 -12.54 22.36 -48.01
CA VAL A 154 -11.94 23.68 -47.71
C VAL A 154 -10.58 23.81 -48.37
N ASP A 155 -10.45 24.73 -49.33
CA ASP A 155 -9.15 25.17 -49.89
C ASP A 155 -8.66 26.39 -49.07
N GLU A 156 -7.79 26.11 -48.09
CA GLU A 156 -7.28 27.14 -47.14
C GLU A 156 -6.55 28.30 -47.86
N LYS A 157 -6.05 28.09 -49.08
CA LYS A 157 -5.37 29.14 -49.85
C LYS A 157 -6.38 30.20 -50.37
N LYS A 158 -7.62 29.78 -50.57
CA LYS A 158 -8.69 30.63 -51.12
C LYS A 158 -9.61 31.28 -50.09
N LEU A 159 -9.38 30.98 -48.79
CA LEU A 159 -10.20 31.51 -47.69
C LEU A 159 -9.98 33.02 -47.49
N LYS A 160 -11.07 33.71 -47.14
CA LYS A 160 -11.02 35.10 -46.67
C LYS A 160 -10.28 35.23 -45.35
N PRO A 161 -9.71 36.39 -45.00
CA PRO A 161 -8.97 36.56 -43.75
C PRO A 161 -9.75 36.15 -42.47
N VAL A 162 -11.07 36.43 -42.43
CA VAL A 162 -11.93 36.06 -41.30
C VAL A 162 -12.11 34.56 -41.21
N GLU A 163 -12.26 33.85 -42.31
CA GLU A 163 -12.40 32.38 -42.36
C GLU A 163 -11.09 31.69 -41.95
N LYS A 164 -9.91 32.25 -42.40
CA LYS A 164 -8.59 31.77 -41.94
C LYS A 164 -8.44 31.92 -40.45
N LEU A 165 -8.89 33.02 -39.87
CA LEU A 165 -8.86 33.27 -38.45
C LEU A 165 -9.73 32.25 -37.69
N PHE A 166 -10.94 31.91 -38.21
CA PHE A 166 -11.83 30.93 -37.65
C PHE A 166 -11.14 29.53 -37.56
N TYR A 167 -10.62 29.01 -38.69
CA TYR A 167 -9.94 27.72 -38.70
C TYR A 167 -8.67 27.69 -37.83
N THR A 168 -7.95 28.79 -37.76
CA THR A 168 -6.80 28.92 -36.86
C THR A 168 -7.23 28.87 -35.40
N ALA A 169 -8.29 29.59 -35.03
CA ALA A 169 -8.83 29.58 -33.67
C ALA A 169 -9.42 28.22 -33.31
N LEU A 170 -10.11 27.53 -34.25
CA LEU A 170 -10.63 26.20 -34.07
C LEU A 170 -9.50 25.23 -33.73
N ARG A 171 -8.43 25.18 -34.52
CA ARG A 171 -7.28 24.29 -34.26
C ARG A 171 -6.57 24.60 -32.94
N ALA A 172 -6.43 25.87 -32.61
CA ALA A 172 -5.63 26.28 -31.46
C ALA A 172 -6.37 26.30 -30.12
N SER A 173 -7.72 26.45 -30.15
CA SER A 173 -8.46 26.83 -28.93
C SER A 173 -9.78 26.07 -28.73
N SER A 174 -10.25 25.27 -29.69
CA SER A 174 -11.51 24.53 -29.52
C SER A 174 -11.39 23.33 -28.59
N ILE A 175 -10.21 22.72 -28.53
CA ILE A 175 -9.87 21.65 -27.59
C ILE A 175 -8.75 22.17 -26.69
N GLY A 176 -8.95 22.11 -25.39
CA GLY A 176 -8.02 22.57 -24.39
C GLY A 176 -7.71 21.51 -23.33
N ALA A 177 -6.69 21.78 -22.56
CA ALA A 177 -6.40 21.02 -21.34
C ALA A 177 -6.29 22.00 -20.16
N ASP A 178 -6.71 21.55 -18.97
CA ASP A 178 -6.62 22.37 -17.78
C ASP A 178 -5.17 22.79 -17.50
N ALA A 179 -5.03 24.01 -17.03
CA ALA A 179 -3.75 24.55 -16.61
C ALA A 179 -3.20 23.88 -15.33
N VAL A 180 -4.09 23.39 -14.48
CA VAL A 180 -3.75 22.64 -13.27
C VAL A 180 -3.54 21.18 -13.65
N GLU A 181 -2.35 20.67 -13.40
CA GLU A 181 -2.04 19.27 -13.57
C GLU A 181 -2.60 18.47 -12.39
N ASP A 182 -3.25 17.35 -12.69
CA ASP A 182 -3.66 16.35 -11.72
C ASP A 182 -2.70 15.14 -11.81
N GLN A 183 -2.82 14.19 -10.91
CA GLN A 183 -2.00 12.98 -10.96
C GLN A 183 -2.84 11.73 -10.73
N VAL A 184 -2.38 10.63 -11.33
CA VAL A 184 -2.93 9.30 -11.13
C VAL A 184 -1.87 8.43 -10.49
N ARG A 185 -2.25 7.78 -9.39
CA ARG A 185 -1.43 6.77 -8.74
C ARG A 185 -1.60 5.44 -9.46
N LYS A 186 -0.49 4.75 -9.75
CA LYS A 186 -0.48 3.45 -10.39
C LYS A 186 0.33 2.47 -9.54
N TYR A 187 -0.27 1.33 -9.23
CA TYR A 187 0.35 0.19 -8.56
C TYR A 187 0.72 -0.84 -9.62
N HIS A 188 2.03 -1.09 -9.80
CA HIS A 188 2.57 -1.82 -10.96
C HIS A 188 2.38 -3.33 -10.87
N GLY A 189 2.35 -3.87 -9.65
CA GLY A 189 2.11 -5.30 -9.40
C GLY A 189 0.64 -5.69 -9.31
N ASN A 190 -0.32 -4.77 -9.59
CA ASN A 190 -1.76 -4.93 -9.35
C ASN A 190 -2.03 -5.23 -7.86
N ASP A 191 -2.21 -6.50 -7.48
CA ASP A 191 -2.50 -7.01 -6.14
C ASP A 191 -1.26 -7.22 -5.27
N LEU A 192 -0.05 -7.23 -5.87
CA LEU A 192 1.21 -7.48 -5.16
C LEU A 192 1.39 -6.53 -3.97
N ALA A 193 1.55 -7.08 -2.77
CA ALA A 193 1.72 -6.37 -1.51
C ALA A 193 0.59 -5.36 -1.20
N ALA A 194 -0.62 -5.56 -1.73
CA ALA A 194 -1.72 -4.60 -1.67
C ALA A 194 -2.01 -4.09 -0.26
N HIS A 195 -2.05 -4.98 0.74
CA HIS A 195 -2.31 -4.62 2.14
C HIS A 195 -1.14 -3.88 2.82
N VAL A 196 0.08 -3.99 2.27
CA VAL A 196 1.26 -3.23 2.73
C VAL A 196 1.29 -1.87 2.08
N LEU A 197 1.15 -1.80 0.75
CA LEU A 197 1.15 -0.55 0.01
C LEU A 197 -0.02 0.34 0.42
N GLY A 198 -1.20 -0.27 0.59
CA GLY A 198 -2.44 0.47 0.77
C GLY A 198 -2.89 1.14 -0.53
N PHE A 199 -3.61 2.24 -0.42
CA PHE A 199 -4.15 2.95 -1.57
C PHE A 199 -4.37 4.42 -1.25
N VAL A 200 -4.54 5.21 -2.32
CA VAL A 200 -4.81 6.64 -2.23
C VAL A 200 -6.28 6.95 -2.48
N GLY A 201 -6.72 8.07 -1.94
CA GLY A 201 -8.04 8.66 -2.16
C GLY A 201 -7.94 10.14 -2.51
N ARG A 202 -9.09 10.83 -2.49
CA ARG A 202 -9.17 12.28 -2.62
C ARG A 202 -9.64 12.89 -1.31
N ASN A 203 -9.00 13.97 -0.90
CA ASN A 203 -9.46 14.74 0.24
C ASN A 203 -10.86 15.32 -0.06
N GLY A 204 -11.88 14.85 0.66
CA GLY A 204 -13.28 15.25 0.51
C GLY A 204 -13.70 16.43 1.39
N ASP A 205 -12.79 16.96 2.22
CA ASP A 205 -13.11 18.10 3.09
C ASP A 205 -13.16 19.40 2.26
N THR A 206 -14.38 19.87 1.99
CA THR A 206 -14.63 21.10 1.20
C THR A 206 -14.14 22.37 1.88
N ASN A 207 -13.86 22.34 3.18
CA ASN A 207 -13.31 23.47 3.93
C ASN A 207 -11.77 23.47 3.94
N SER A 208 -11.14 22.39 3.53
CA SER A 208 -9.69 22.28 3.46
C SER A 208 -9.14 22.97 2.21
N VAL A 209 -8.01 23.65 2.37
CA VAL A 209 -7.20 24.12 1.23
C VAL A 209 -6.69 22.96 0.36
N GLU A 210 -6.73 21.74 0.89
CA GLU A 210 -6.31 20.51 0.22
C GLU A 210 -7.48 19.75 -0.42
N PHE A 211 -8.65 20.35 -0.52
CA PHE A 211 -9.81 19.72 -1.16
C PHE A 211 -9.47 19.19 -2.56
N GLY A 212 -9.81 17.93 -2.79
CA GLY A 212 -9.56 17.23 -4.04
C GLY A 212 -8.12 16.73 -4.25
N GLN A 213 -7.18 17.04 -3.35
CA GLN A 213 -5.81 16.50 -3.42
C GLN A 213 -5.78 15.00 -3.15
N MET A 214 -4.76 14.33 -3.71
CA MET A 214 -4.49 12.92 -3.43
C MET A 214 -3.92 12.77 -2.04
N ILE A 215 -4.53 11.88 -1.25
CA ILE A 215 -4.11 11.54 0.12
C ILE A 215 -3.98 10.03 0.27
N GLY A 216 -3.06 9.58 1.10
CA GLY A 216 -2.95 8.18 1.50
C GLY A 216 -4.11 7.79 2.42
N VAL A 217 -4.80 6.68 2.11
CA VAL A 217 -5.96 6.21 2.88
C VAL A 217 -5.59 5.05 3.78
N ASP A 218 -4.71 4.14 3.33
CA ASP A 218 -4.28 2.97 4.09
C ASP A 218 -2.84 2.58 3.75
N GLY A 219 -2.25 1.65 4.50
CA GLY A 219 -0.92 1.11 4.29
C GLY A 219 0.20 2.15 4.37
N ILE A 220 1.29 1.91 3.62
CA ILE A 220 2.44 2.82 3.48
C ILE A 220 2.00 4.17 2.90
N GLU A 221 1.05 4.16 1.96
CA GLU A 221 0.50 5.39 1.39
C GLU A 221 -0.03 6.34 2.46
N ARG A 222 -0.68 5.81 3.52
CA ARG A 222 -1.19 6.60 4.65
C ARG A 222 -0.11 6.95 5.66
N THR A 223 0.71 5.97 6.03
CA THR A 223 1.71 6.17 7.10
C THR A 223 2.78 7.17 6.70
N PHE A 224 3.12 7.22 5.41
CA PHE A 224 4.12 8.12 4.85
C PHE A 224 3.52 9.20 3.95
N ASP A 225 2.23 9.53 4.13
CA ASP A 225 1.55 10.51 3.28
C ASP A 225 2.24 11.88 3.29
N ASP A 226 2.69 12.34 4.45
CA ASP A 226 3.44 13.60 4.62
C ASP A 226 4.80 13.62 3.88
N LYS A 227 5.41 12.46 3.67
CA LYS A 227 6.68 12.33 2.92
C LYS A 227 6.43 12.15 1.42
N LEU A 228 5.41 11.35 1.07
CA LEU A 228 5.05 11.04 -0.30
C LEU A 228 4.40 12.23 -1.02
N SER A 229 3.58 13.05 -0.33
CA SER A 229 2.76 14.10 -0.96
C SER A 229 3.55 15.28 -1.47
N GLY A 230 4.75 15.53 -0.94
CA GLY A 230 5.56 16.70 -1.27
C GLY A 230 4.98 18.02 -0.75
N THR A 231 5.49 19.13 -1.26
CA THR A 231 5.07 20.47 -0.86
C THR A 231 4.53 21.23 -2.06
N GLN A 232 3.29 21.71 -1.95
CA GLN A 232 2.61 22.45 -3.01
C GLN A 232 3.33 23.77 -3.30
N GLY A 233 3.54 24.05 -4.59
CA GLY A 233 3.99 25.32 -5.08
C GLY A 233 2.82 26.22 -5.49
N TRP A 234 3.14 27.47 -5.81
CA TRP A 234 2.17 28.40 -6.37
C TRP A 234 2.87 29.49 -7.16
N ARG A 235 2.16 30.06 -8.12
CA ARG A 235 2.61 31.24 -8.84
C ARG A 235 1.47 32.22 -9.04
N VAL A 236 1.81 33.47 -8.97
CA VAL A 236 0.91 34.57 -9.31
C VAL A 236 1.24 34.99 -10.72
N THR A 237 0.24 35.05 -11.59
CA THR A 237 0.40 35.38 -12.99
C THR A 237 -0.84 36.06 -13.50
N GLU A 238 -0.70 36.88 -14.57
CA GLU A 238 -1.83 37.43 -15.27
C GLU A 238 -2.31 36.50 -16.39
N LEU A 239 -3.61 36.46 -16.57
CA LEU A 239 -4.23 35.75 -17.68
C LEU A 239 -4.71 36.73 -18.75
N ASP A 240 -4.46 36.41 -20.02
CA ASP A 240 -5.02 37.15 -21.13
C ASP A 240 -6.56 36.93 -21.22
N ARG A 241 -7.22 37.73 -22.09
CA ARG A 241 -8.69 37.61 -22.32
C ARG A 241 -9.13 36.21 -22.76
N ARG A 242 -8.22 35.35 -23.17
CA ARG A 242 -8.46 33.94 -23.56
C ARG A 242 -8.11 32.95 -22.45
N GLY A 243 -7.78 33.45 -21.25
CA GLY A 243 -7.41 32.60 -20.12
C GLY A 243 -6.00 31.99 -20.22
N ARG A 244 -5.15 32.50 -21.11
CA ARG A 244 -3.76 32.02 -21.26
C ARG A 244 -2.83 32.84 -20.39
N GLU A 245 -1.88 32.19 -19.77
CA GLU A 245 -0.87 32.83 -18.93
C GLU A 245 0.01 33.80 -19.74
N VAL A 246 0.16 35.03 -19.24
CA VAL A 246 1.10 36.02 -19.77
C VAL A 246 2.43 35.86 -19.04
N VAL A 247 3.34 35.08 -19.61
CA VAL A 247 4.61 34.66 -18.97
C VAL A 247 5.46 35.83 -18.47
N THR A 248 5.41 36.97 -19.16
CA THR A 248 6.16 38.21 -18.79
C THR A 248 5.58 38.89 -17.56
N MET A 249 4.36 38.55 -17.13
CA MET A 249 3.66 39.14 -15.98
C MET A 249 3.61 38.18 -14.79
N ARG A 250 4.60 37.29 -14.68
CA ARG A 250 4.80 36.43 -13.49
C ARG A 250 5.44 37.27 -12.39
N ASP A 251 4.67 37.55 -11.33
CA ASP A 251 5.14 38.35 -10.21
C ASP A 251 5.85 37.47 -9.17
N GLN A 252 5.21 36.41 -8.73
CA GLN A 252 5.75 35.50 -7.72
C GLN A 252 5.65 34.04 -8.18
N ASN A 253 6.74 33.29 -7.98
CA ASN A 253 6.79 31.87 -8.33
C ASN A 253 7.49 31.06 -7.24
N VAL A 254 6.73 30.25 -6.53
CA VAL A 254 7.24 29.28 -5.56
C VAL A 254 7.09 27.89 -6.20
N PRO A 255 8.19 27.23 -6.58
CA PRO A 255 8.11 25.92 -7.20
C PRO A 255 7.55 24.88 -6.22
N ALA A 256 6.80 23.90 -6.72
CA ALA A 256 6.45 22.73 -5.96
C ALA A 256 7.72 21.90 -5.66
N ARG A 257 7.71 21.20 -4.53
CA ARG A 257 8.75 20.22 -4.19
C ARG A 257 8.10 18.84 -4.18
N ASP A 258 8.57 17.97 -5.05
CA ASP A 258 8.06 16.61 -5.15
C ASP A 258 8.24 15.84 -3.84
N GLY A 259 7.40 14.84 -3.63
CA GLY A 259 7.48 13.95 -2.50
C GLY A 259 8.72 13.06 -2.57
N PHE A 260 9.15 12.59 -1.41
CA PHE A 260 10.24 11.62 -1.31
C PHE A 260 9.78 10.23 -1.75
N ASN A 261 10.65 9.49 -2.39
CA ASN A 261 10.45 8.09 -2.66
C ASN A 261 10.63 7.29 -1.36
N VAL A 262 9.75 6.31 -1.13
CA VAL A 262 9.81 5.42 0.03
C VAL A 262 10.33 4.07 -0.44
N VAL A 263 11.50 3.66 0.05
CA VAL A 263 12.08 2.36 -0.25
C VAL A 263 11.77 1.40 0.88
N LEU A 264 11.06 0.33 0.55
CA LEU A 264 10.63 -0.70 1.49
C LEU A 264 11.74 -1.73 1.77
N THR A 265 11.54 -2.55 2.79
CA THR A 265 12.30 -3.79 3.02
C THR A 265 11.67 -4.99 2.28
N ILE A 266 10.44 -4.84 1.80
CA ILE A 266 9.77 -5.84 0.95
C ILE A 266 10.61 -6.07 -0.32
N ASP A 267 10.90 -7.33 -0.60
CA ASP A 267 11.48 -7.78 -1.87
C ASP A 267 10.36 -8.32 -2.74
N SER A 268 10.16 -7.72 -3.91
CA SER A 268 9.02 -8.06 -4.78
C SER A 268 9.02 -9.51 -5.26
N VAL A 269 10.19 -10.14 -5.37
CA VAL A 269 10.29 -11.56 -5.73
C VAL A 269 9.85 -12.44 -4.57
N ILE A 270 10.35 -12.17 -3.35
CA ILE A 270 9.94 -12.93 -2.15
C ILE A 270 8.45 -12.73 -1.88
N GLN A 271 7.94 -11.52 -2.08
CA GLN A 271 6.52 -11.21 -1.94
C GLN A 271 5.67 -12.04 -2.93
N ASN A 272 6.07 -12.09 -4.19
CA ASN A 272 5.38 -12.86 -5.22
C ASN A 272 5.42 -14.38 -4.93
N GLU A 273 6.55 -14.91 -4.48
CA GLU A 273 6.67 -16.32 -4.09
C GLU A 273 5.75 -16.64 -2.89
N LEU A 274 5.68 -15.73 -1.90
CA LEU A 274 4.78 -15.88 -0.78
C LEU A 274 3.31 -15.89 -1.25
N GLU A 275 2.89 -14.91 -2.04
CA GLU A 275 1.50 -14.81 -2.53
C GLU A 275 1.10 -16.02 -3.39
N ASN A 276 1.99 -16.50 -4.25
CA ASN A 276 1.76 -17.71 -5.05
C ASN A 276 1.55 -18.95 -4.16
N ALA A 277 2.40 -19.15 -3.17
CA ALA A 277 2.26 -20.27 -2.23
C ALA A 277 0.96 -20.18 -1.40
N LEU A 278 0.59 -18.96 -0.97
CA LEU A 278 -0.69 -18.72 -0.31
C LEU A 278 -1.87 -18.98 -1.24
N ALA A 279 -1.79 -18.63 -2.53
CA ALA A 279 -2.85 -18.88 -3.51
C ALA A 279 -3.04 -20.38 -3.77
N VAL A 280 -1.95 -21.16 -3.80
CA VAL A 280 -2.02 -22.63 -3.82
C VAL A 280 -2.71 -23.12 -2.55
N GLY A 281 -2.32 -22.63 -1.37
CA GLY A 281 -2.96 -22.96 -0.10
C GLY A 281 -4.46 -22.61 -0.05
N MET A 282 -4.87 -21.47 -0.62
CA MET A 282 -6.30 -21.11 -0.77
C MET A 282 -7.08 -22.14 -1.59
N LYS A 283 -6.49 -22.63 -2.68
CA LYS A 283 -7.12 -23.63 -3.54
C LYS A 283 -7.20 -25.01 -2.88
N ASP A 284 -6.11 -25.45 -2.25
CA ASP A 284 -5.96 -26.79 -1.72
C ASP A 284 -6.74 -27.01 -0.42
N PHE A 285 -6.74 -26.00 0.45
CA PHE A 285 -7.36 -26.10 1.78
C PHE A 285 -8.69 -25.34 1.91
N ALA A 286 -9.05 -24.51 0.92
CA ALA A 286 -10.28 -23.71 0.88
C ALA A 286 -10.59 -23.00 2.22
N PRO A 287 -9.68 -22.22 2.78
CA PRO A 287 -9.88 -21.49 4.02
C PRO A 287 -10.70 -20.20 3.79
N VAL A 288 -11.14 -19.58 4.89
CA VAL A 288 -11.72 -18.23 4.87
C VAL A 288 -10.66 -17.19 4.51
N ASN A 289 -9.49 -17.32 5.08
CA ASN A 289 -8.32 -16.53 4.72
C ASN A 289 -7.02 -17.30 5.01
N ILE A 290 -5.96 -16.90 4.32
CA ILE A 290 -4.60 -17.39 4.57
C ILE A 290 -3.65 -16.19 4.60
N THR A 291 -2.68 -16.23 5.51
CA THR A 291 -1.73 -15.13 5.69
C THR A 291 -0.31 -15.66 5.82
N GLY A 292 0.66 -14.88 5.34
CA GLY A 292 2.07 -15.20 5.44
C GLY A 292 2.92 -13.97 5.75
N ILE A 293 4.00 -14.19 6.52
CA ILE A 293 5.06 -13.21 6.80
C ILE A 293 6.39 -13.89 6.57
N VAL A 294 7.29 -13.22 5.87
CA VAL A 294 8.70 -13.58 5.75
C VAL A 294 9.54 -12.44 6.31
N MET A 295 10.39 -12.71 7.30
CA MET A 295 11.19 -11.68 7.95
C MET A 295 12.61 -12.13 8.28
N ARG A 296 13.53 -11.18 8.42
CA ARG A 296 14.89 -11.42 8.92
C ARG A 296 14.92 -11.31 10.45
N PRO A 297 15.22 -12.37 11.19
CA PRO A 297 15.24 -12.32 12.66
C PRO A 297 16.23 -11.30 13.21
N ALA A 298 17.42 -11.20 12.63
CA ALA A 298 18.51 -10.37 13.12
C ALA A 298 18.25 -8.85 13.01
N THR A 299 17.44 -8.43 12.04
CA THR A 299 17.19 -7.00 11.73
C THR A 299 15.76 -6.56 11.98
N GLY A 300 14.81 -7.50 12.00
CA GLY A 300 13.37 -7.21 12.03
C GLY A 300 12.79 -6.77 10.68
N GLU A 301 13.58 -6.80 9.59
CA GLU A 301 13.10 -6.48 8.25
C GLU A 301 12.02 -7.45 7.80
N ILE A 302 10.89 -6.91 7.35
CA ILE A 302 9.83 -7.68 6.70
C ILE A 302 10.16 -7.76 5.22
N LEU A 303 10.49 -8.96 4.74
CA LEU A 303 10.82 -9.22 3.34
C LEU A 303 9.59 -9.44 2.48
N ALA A 304 8.55 -10.03 3.07
CA ALA A 304 7.24 -10.21 2.45
C ALA A 304 6.13 -10.30 3.52
N MET A 305 4.95 -9.80 3.18
CA MET A 305 3.77 -9.82 4.05
C MET A 305 2.50 -9.85 3.19
N ALA A 306 1.74 -10.94 3.24
CA ALA A 306 0.58 -11.16 2.39
C ALA A 306 -0.62 -11.74 3.14
N SER A 307 -1.82 -11.35 2.72
CA SER A 307 -3.11 -11.86 3.18
C SER A 307 -4.00 -12.13 1.96
N LEU A 308 -4.55 -13.34 1.87
CA LEU A 308 -5.53 -13.68 0.84
C LEU A 308 -6.90 -13.99 1.51
N PRO A 309 -8.03 -13.59 0.90
CA PRO A 309 -8.12 -12.84 -0.35
C PRO A 309 -7.54 -11.43 -0.26
N ASP A 310 -7.01 -10.94 -1.38
CA ASP A 310 -6.41 -9.62 -1.55
C ASP A 310 -7.27 -8.71 -2.45
N PHE A 311 -6.70 -7.60 -2.91
CA PHE A 311 -7.38 -6.66 -3.81
C PHE A 311 -6.37 -5.91 -4.70
N ASP A 312 -6.85 -5.39 -5.83
CA ASP A 312 -6.07 -4.48 -6.69
C ASP A 312 -6.21 -3.02 -6.19
N PRO A 313 -5.14 -2.38 -5.69
CA PRO A 313 -5.18 -0.98 -5.25
C PRO A 313 -5.51 0.02 -6.36
N ASN A 314 -5.39 -0.38 -7.64
CA ASN A 314 -5.85 0.43 -8.77
C ASN A 314 -7.39 0.41 -8.89
N LYS A 315 -8.06 -0.58 -8.28
CA LYS A 315 -9.52 -0.80 -8.33
C LYS A 315 -10.06 -1.13 -6.94
N VAL A 316 -9.88 -0.22 -6.01
CA VAL A 316 -10.19 -0.41 -4.58
C VAL A 316 -11.61 -0.96 -4.40
N PRO A 317 -11.78 -2.15 -3.77
CA PRO A 317 -13.10 -2.72 -3.55
C PRO A 317 -13.88 -1.91 -2.52
N ARG A 318 -15.22 -1.95 -2.62
CA ARG A 318 -16.12 -1.28 -1.66
C ARG A 318 -16.13 -2.00 -0.31
N ASP A 319 -15.96 -3.32 -0.31
CA ASP A 319 -15.94 -4.14 0.91
C ASP A 319 -14.70 -3.80 1.75
N PRO A 320 -14.85 -3.30 2.99
CA PRO A 320 -13.74 -2.97 3.87
C PRO A 320 -13.00 -4.23 4.34
N GLU A 321 -13.65 -5.40 4.40
CA GLU A 321 -13.02 -6.64 4.85
C GLU A 321 -11.92 -7.13 3.89
N LEU A 322 -12.06 -6.88 2.58
CA LEU A 322 -11.03 -7.20 1.60
C LEU A 322 -9.79 -6.29 1.71
N ARG A 323 -9.97 -5.06 2.22
CA ARG A 323 -8.88 -4.07 2.36
C ARG A 323 -8.10 -4.21 3.66
N LYS A 324 -8.61 -5.01 4.59
CA LYS A 324 -8.07 -5.13 5.94
C LYS A 324 -6.77 -5.92 5.97
N ASN A 325 -5.70 -5.35 6.49
CA ASN A 325 -4.45 -6.07 6.74
C ASN A 325 -4.58 -6.97 7.97
N ARG A 326 -5.05 -8.21 7.76
CA ARG A 326 -5.33 -9.17 8.82
C ARG A 326 -4.11 -9.58 9.63
N LEU A 327 -2.91 -9.34 9.14
CA LEU A 327 -1.68 -9.71 9.85
C LEU A 327 -1.42 -8.86 11.09
N ILE A 328 -1.93 -7.62 11.08
CA ILE A 328 -1.72 -6.64 12.16
C ILE A 328 -3.01 -6.20 12.85
N THR A 329 -4.17 -6.35 12.19
CA THR A 329 -5.46 -5.90 12.73
C THR A 329 -6.21 -7.00 13.46
N ASP A 330 -6.17 -8.23 12.93
CA ASP A 330 -6.90 -9.36 13.49
C ASP A 330 -6.05 -10.07 14.55
N PHE A 331 -6.66 -10.32 15.68
CA PHE A 331 -6.06 -11.11 16.74
C PHE A 331 -6.81 -12.44 16.92
N TYR A 332 -6.08 -13.45 17.36
CA TYR A 332 -6.57 -14.81 17.55
C TYR A 332 -5.89 -15.47 18.73
N GLU A 333 -6.47 -16.53 19.27
CA GLU A 333 -5.79 -17.37 20.26
C GLU A 333 -4.71 -18.22 19.54
N PRO A 334 -3.42 -18.03 19.87
CA PRO A 334 -2.31 -18.63 19.12
C PRO A 334 -2.19 -20.15 19.27
N GLY A 335 -2.87 -20.72 20.27
CA GLY A 335 -2.78 -22.12 20.59
C GLY A 335 -1.33 -22.57 20.81
N SER A 336 -0.98 -23.73 20.31
CA SER A 336 0.31 -24.38 20.58
C SER A 336 1.55 -23.65 20.06
N THR A 337 1.42 -22.66 19.16
CA THR A 337 2.58 -21.82 18.80
C THR A 337 3.04 -20.97 19.97
N PHE A 338 2.15 -20.64 20.88
CA PHE A 338 2.48 -19.84 22.07
C PHE A 338 3.35 -20.55 23.10
N LYS A 339 3.45 -21.89 23.07
CA LYS A 339 4.26 -22.70 24.00
C LYS A 339 5.73 -22.29 24.02
N ILE A 340 6.23 -21.64 22.98
CA ILE A 340 7.58 -21.10 22.95
C ILE A 340 7.83 -20.09 24.09
N VAL A 341 6.82 -19.32 24.49
CA VAL A 341 6.95 -18.25 25.49
C VAL A 341 7.10 -18.81 26.90
N PRO A 342 6.16 -19.62 27.43
CA PRO A 342 6.31 -20.19 28.79
C PRO A 342 7.51 -21.12 28.91
N VAL A 343 7.84 -21.91 27.88
CA VAL A 343 8.96 -22.82 27.94
C VAL A 343 10.29 -22.06 27.91
N ALA A 344 10.44 -21.08 27.00
CA ALA A 344 11.63 -20.24 26.98
C ALA A 344 11.80 -19.44 28.28
N GLY A 345 10.71 -18.91 28.83
CA GLY A 345 10.72 -18.21 30.11
C GLY A 345 11.13 -19.11 31.29
N ALA A 346 10.65 -20.35 31.32
CA ALA A 346 11.03 -21.31 32.38
C ALA A 346 12.48 -21.78 32.26
N LEU A 347 13.01 -21.90 31.05
CA LEU A 347 14.43 -22.15 30.79
C LEU A 347 15.29 -20.96 31.23
N ASP A 348 14.86 -19.75 30.91
CA ASP A 348 15.57 -18.49 31.22
C ASP A 348 15.64 -18.24 32.72
N ASP A 349 14.57 -18.49 33.46
CA ASP A 349 14.50 -18.41 34.90
C ASP A 349 15.21 -19.59 35.63
N GLY A 350 15.75 -20.55 34.89
CA GLY A 350 16.37 -21.76 35.45
C GLY A 350 15.41 -22.68 36.21
N LYS A 351 14.10 -22.51 36.01
CA LYS A 351 13.06 -23.33 36.63
C LYS A 351 13.04 -24.77 36.07
N VAL A 352 13.37 -24.90 34.80
CA VAL A 352 13.45 -26.16 34.09
C VAL A 352 14.70 -26.23 33.22
N LYS A 353 15.07 -27.45 32.83
CA LYS A 353 16.01 -27.76 31.74
C LYS A 353 15.27 -28.56 30.67
N LEU A 354 15.83 -28.66 29.46
CA LEU A 354 15.21 -29.49 28.39
C LEU A 354 14.98 -30.96 28.85
N SER A 355 15.85 -31.47 29.72
CA SER A 355 15.75 -32.83 30.28
C SER A 355 14.80 -32.95 31.48
N THR A 356 14.27 -31.84 32.01
CA THR A 356 13.32 -31.92 33.16
C THR A 356 12.06 -32.65 32.74
N MET A 357 11.65 -33.62 33.55
CA MET A 357 10.53 -34.52 33.25
C MET A 357 9.24 -34.04 33.90
N PHE A 358 8.16 -34.09 33.13
CA PHE A 358 6.80 -33.83 33.61
C PHE A 358 5.88 -35.00 33.31
N ASP A 359 5.08 -35.39 34.28
CA ASP A 359 4.00 -36.37 34.09
C ASP A 359 2.83 -35.64 33.41
N CYS A 360 2.48 -36.05 32.19
CA CYS A 360 1.34 -35.55 31.43
C CYS A 360 0.07 -36.36 31.63
N GLU A 361 0.02 -37.20 32.69
CA GLU A 361 -1.17 -37.91 33.22
C GLU A 361 -1.93 -38.65 32.14
N ASN A 362 -1.20 -39.29 31.22
CA ASN A 362 -1.77 -40.03 30.08
C ASN A 362 -2.84 -39.24 29.28
N GLY A 363 -2.67 -37.91 29.19
CA GLY A 363 -3.48 -37.07 28.33
C GLY A 363 -4.71 -36.39 28.95
N ALA A 364 -4.90 -36.51 30.28
CA ALA A 364 -6.02 -35.87 30.99
C ALA A 364 -5.60 -35.33 32.36
N PHE A 365 -5.45 -34.04 32.52
CA PHE A 365 -5.04 -33.35 33.75
C PHE A 365 -6.15 -32.47 34.30
N ARG A 366 -6.59 -32.75 35.53
CA ARG A 366 -7.63 -31.97 36.21
C ARG A 366 -7.00 -30.85 37.05
N TYR A 367 -7.28 -29.59 36.71
CA TYR A 367 -6.77 -28.42 37.42
C TYR A 367 -7.88 -27.37 37.61
N ALA A 368 -8.02 -26.83 38.83
CA ALA A 368 -8.98 -25.76 39.17
C ALA A 368 -10.44 -26.04 38.68
N GLY A 369 -10.87 -27.28 38.69
CA GLY A 369 -12.23 -27.69 38.27
C GLY A 369 -12.40 -27.93 36.76
N VAL A 370 -11.38 -27.73 35.96
CA VAL A 370 -11.36 -27.97 34.50
C VAL A 370 -10.45 -29.15 34.19
N THR A 371 -10.81 -29.99 33.23
CA THR A 371 -9.92 -31.03 32.72
C THR A 371 -9.25 -30.56 31.42
N LEU A 372 -7.94 -30.50 31.43
CA LEU A 372 -7.12 -30.20 30.26
C LEU A 372 -6.77 -31.51 29.55
N HIS A 373 -6.74 -31.46 28.22
CA HIS A 373 -6.47 -32.65 27.40
C HIS A 373 -5.30 -32.42 26.44
N ASP A 374 -4.47 -33.46 26.29
CA ASP A 374 -3.53 -33.58 25.18
C ASP A 374 -4.24 -34.13 23.94
N HIS A 375 -3.75 -33.81 22.74
CA HIS A 375 -4.26 -34.43 21.51
C HIS A 375 -3.94 -35.93 21.42
N HIS A 376 -2.78 -36.33 21.94
CA HIS A 376 -2.36 -37.72 22.07
C HIS A 376 -1.95 -37.98 23.52
N PRO A 377 -2.31 -39.10 24.10
CA PRO A 377 -1.90 -39.47 25.45
C PRO A 377 -0.38 -39.45 25.59
N ASN A 378 0.13 -38.66 26.55
CA ASN A 378 1.53 -38.67 26.94
C ASN A 378 1.62 -39.05 28.42
N GLY A 379 2.58 -39.89 28.75
CA GLY A 379 2.95 -40.19 30.14
C GLY A 379 3.98 -39.17 30.64
N ILE A 380 5.06 -39.67 31.23
CA ILE A 380 6.16 -38.82 31.70
C ILE A 380 7.07 -38.46 30.51
N ILE A 381 7.17 -37.18 30.18
CA ILE A 381 8.00 -36.66 29.05
C ILE A 381 8.85 -35.47 29.48
N SER A 382 9.97 -35.29 28.79
CA SER A 382 10.87 -34.14 29.00
C SER A 382 10.30 -32.82 28.48
N VAL A 383 10.82 -31.69 28.93
CA VAL A 383 10.47 -30.35 28.40
C VAL A 383 10.73 -30.26 26.90
N GLU A 384 11.81 -30.85 26.38
CA GLU A 384 12.05 -30.95 24.93
C GLU A 384 10.88 -31.68 24.25
N ARG A 385 10.46 -32.84 24.80
CA ARG A 385 9.34 -33.61 24.22
C ARG A 385 7.99 -32.92 24.38
N ILE A 386 7.80 -32.04 25.38
CA ILE A 386 6.61 -31.18 25.47
C ILE A 386 6.50 -30.30 24.20
N ILE A 387 7.61 -29.74 23.72
CA ILE A 387 7.65 -28.95 22.48
C ILE A 387 7.47 -29.87 21.27
N THR A 388 8.20 -31.00 21.19
CA THR A 388 8.16 -31.97 20.07
C THR A 388 6.75 -32.52 19.85
N LYS A 389 6.11 -33.03 20.91
CA LYS A 389 4.76 -33.64 20.88
C LYS A 389 3.64 -32.60 21.03
N SER A 390 4.00 -31.35 21.33
CA SER A 390 3.05 -30.26 21.55
C SER A 390 2.07 -30.54 22.72
N SER A 391 2.55 -31.17 23.83
CA SER A 391 1.69 -31.49 24.98
C SER A 391 1.11 -30.21 25.60
N ASN A 392 -0.22 -30.18 25.76
CA ASN A 392 -0.94 -29.11 26.45
C ASN A 392 -0.72 -29.20 27.97
N ILE A 393 -0.78 -30.41 28.50
CA ILE A 393 -0.61 -30.67 29.93
C ILE A 393 0.81 -30.33 30.36
N GLY A 394 1.80 -30.74 29.58
CA GLY A 394 3.20 -30.40 29.86
C GLY A 394 3.41 -28.90 29.88
N ALA A 395 2.87 -28.17 28.87
CA ALA A 395 2.96 -26.72 28.84
C ALA A 395 2.24 -26.04 30.02
N ALA A 396 1.05 -26.53 30.39
CA ALA A 396 0.32 -26.03 31.56
C ALA A 396 1.17 -26.17 32.83
N LYS A 397 1.78 -27.36 33.04
CA LYS A 397 2.64 -27.63 34.21
C LYS A 397 3.90 -26.78 34.22
N VAL A 398 4.53 -26.50 33.07
CA VAL A 398 5.64 -25.52 32.96
C VAL A 398 5.17 -24.12 33.37
N GLY A 399 3.95 -23.72 32.95
CA GLY A 399 3.39 -22.43 33.38
C GLY A 399 3.12 -22.37 34.89
N LEU A 400 2.64 -23.44 35.49
CA LEU A 400 2.45 -23.54 36.92
C LEU A 400 3.78 -23.44 37.68
N GLU A 401 4.86 -24.04 37.17
CA GLU A 401 6.22 -23.92 37.73
C GLU A 401 6.78 -22.51 37.64
N LEU A 402 6.48 -21.74 36.56
CA LEU A 402 6.83 -20.34 36.45
C LEU A 402 6.09 -19.47 37.45
N GLY A 403 4.81 -19.73 37.66
CA GLY A 403 3.91 -18.83 38.39
C GLY A 403 3.43 -17.64 37.59
N GLU A 404 2.29 -17.06 38.00
CA GLU A 404 1.53 -16.07 37.26
C GLU A 404 2.33 -14.82 36.91
N ASN A 405 3.03 -14.23 37.88
CA ASN A 405 3.76 -12.97 37.67
C ASN A 405 4.95 -13.12 36.71
N ARG A 406 5.70 -14.23 36.82
CA ARG A 406 6.83 -14.49 35.91
C ARG A 406 6.35 -14.81 34.50
N LEU A 407 5.31 -15.66 34.38
CA LEU A 407 4.69 -15.93 33.08
C LEU A 407 4.22 -14.65 32.41
N TYR A 408 3.53 -13.76 33.14
CA TYR A 408 3.10 -12.46 32.62
C TYR A 408 4.28 -11.59 32.20
N GLY A 409 5.36 -11.58 32.98
CA GLY A 409 6.59 -10.87 32.65
C GLY A 409 7.21 -11.34 31.34
N HIS A 410 7.37 -12.65 31.15
CA HIS A 410 7.89 -13.20 29.89
C HIS A 410 6.95 -12.93 28.71
N ILE A 411 5.63 -13.04 28.87
CA ILE A 411 4.65 -12.68 27.83
C ILE A 411 4.85 -11.23 27.39
N SER A 412 5.00 -10.31 28.36
CA SER A 412 5.23 -8.89 28.08
C SER A 412 6.60 -8.63 27.44
N ASN A 413 7.65 -9.39 27.85
CA ASN A 413 8.98 -9.27 27.26
C ASN A 413 9.02 -9.70 25.78
N PHE A 414 8.23 -10.69 25.38
CA PHE A 414 8.04 -11.07 23.99
C PHE A 414 7.19 -10.05 23.18
N GLY A 415 6.66 -9.00 23.81
CA GLY A 415 5.96 -7.91 23.15
C GLY A 415 4.45 -8.08 23.03
N PHE A 416 3.85 -9.10 23.65
CA PHE A 416 2.41 -9.30 23.61
C PHE A 416 1.66 -8.28 24.48
N GLY A 417 0.44 -7.95 24.05
CA GLY A 417 -0.42 -6.97 24.75
C GLY A 417 -0.12 -5.51 24.43
N MET A 418 0.79 -5.24 23.48
CA MET A 418 1.12 -3.90 23.00
C MET A 418 1.39 -3.89 21.49
N PRO A 419 1.21 -2.75 20.79
CA PRO A 419 1.58 -2.61 19.39
C PRO A 419 3.06 -2.91 19.17
N THR A 420 3.39 -3.52 18.04
CA THR A 420 4.78 -3.83 17.66
C THR A 420 5.55 -2.60 17.19
N GLY A 421 4.80 -1.57 16.75
CA GLY A 421 5.33 -0.35 16.18
C GLY A 421 5.77 -0.52 14.72
N ILE A 422 5.15 -1.45 14.00
CA ILE A 422 5.31 -1.56 12.55
C ILE A 422 4.85 -0.26 11.87
N GLN A 423 5.47 0.06 10.75
CA GLN A 423 5.21 1.30 9.99
C GLN A 423 3.94 1.17 9.13
N LEU A 424 2.85 0.70 9.73
CA LEU A 424 1.52 0.56 9.11
C LEU A 424 0.45 1.10 10.05
N PRO A 425 -0.69 1.59 9.51
CA PRO A 425 -1.78 2.09 10.33
C PRO A 425 -2.62 0.96 10.92
N SER A 426 -3.42 1.28 11.95
CA SER A 426 -4.47 0.40 12.49
C SER A 426 -3.97 -0.90 13.12
N GLU A 427 -2.76 -0.91 13.66
CA GLU A 427 -2.22 -2.07 14.37
C GLU A 427 -2.99 -2.34 15.68
N SER A 428 -3.36 -3.62 15.89
CA SER A 428 -3.98 -4.10 17.13
C SER A 428 -2.94 -4.51 18.17
N PRO A 429 -3.09 -4.14 19.45
CA PRO A 429 -2.22 -4.63 20.52
C PRO A 429 -2.46 -6.10 20.90
N GLY A 430 -3.49 -6.74 20.35
CA GLY A 430 -3.98 -8.02 20.85
C GLY A 430 -4.71 -7.88 22.19
N LEU A 431 -4.87 -8.98 22.94
CA LEU A 431 -5.52 -9.00 24.24
C LEU A 431 -4.69 -9.77 25.26
N LEU A 432 -4.15 -9.06 26.24
CA LEU A 432 -3.45 -9.61 27.39
C LEU A 432 -4.06 -9.01 28.68
N HIS A 433 -4.76 -9.84 29.44
CA HIS A 433 -5.30 -9.40 30.73
C HIS A 433 -4.21 -9.34 31.80
N PRO A 434 -4.20 -8.32 32.66
CA PRO A 434 -3.27 -8.27 33.81
C PRO A 434 -3.56 -9.40 34.78
N VAL A 435 -2.53 -9.89 35.50
CA VAL A 435 -2.59 -11.06 36.40
C VAL A 435 -3.76 -11.00 37.38
N LYS A 436 -4.06 -9.80 37.94
CA LYS A 436 -5.17 -9.61 38.86
C LYS A 436 -6.57 -9.94 38.28
N LYS A 437 -6.69 -10.05 36.97
CA LYS A 437 -7.91 -10.46 36.27
C LYS A 437 -7.90 -11.93 35.88
N TRP A 438 -6.80 -12.65 36.16
CA TRP A 438 -6.71 -14.07 35.84
C TRP A 438 -7.59 -14.88 36.78
N SER A 439 -8.26 -15.86 36.24
CA SER A 439 -8.94 -16.91 37.00
C SER A 439 -7.94 -17.98 37.42
N LYS A 440 -8.29 -18.83 38.40
CA LYS A 440 -7.41 -19.91 38.85
C LYS A 440 -6.95 -20.84 37.71
N VAL A 441 -7.74 -20.98 36.64
CA VAL A 441 -7.39 -21.81 35.48
C VAL A 441 -6.53 -21.11 34.47
N SER A 442 -6.49 -19.77 34.46
CA SER A 442 -5.72 -18.96 33.47
C SER A 442 -4.25 -19.32 33.41
N ILE A 443 -3.62 -19.56 34.56
CA ILE A 443 -2.20 -19.95 34.65
C ILE A 443 -1.89 -21.28 33.93
N ALA A 444 -2.87 -22.17 33.79
CA ALA A 444 -2.71 -23.44 33.10
C ALA A 444 -3.14 -23.34 31.61
N GLN A 445 -4.06 -22.41 31.26
CA GLN A 445 -4.57 -22.23 29.88
C GLN A 445 -3.67 -21.34 29.03
N ILE A 446 -3.18 -20.22 29.59
CA ILE A 446 -2.35 -19.27 28.84
C ILE A 446 -1.08 -19.94 28.26
N PRO A 447 -0.37 -20.83 28.98
CA PRO A 447 0.78 -21.55 28.41
C PRO A 447 0.48 -22.39 27.18
N MET A 448 -0.78 -22.81 27.00
CA MET A 448 -1.24 -23.53 25.81
C MET A 448 -1.67 -22.57 24.66
N GLY A 449 -1.71 -21.25 24.93
CA GLY A 449 -2.17 -20.24 24.00
C GLY A 449 -3.68 -19.99 24.00
N HIS A 450 -4.37 -20.26 25.12
CA HIS A 450 -5.77 -19.95 25.36
C HIS A 450 -5.91 -18.83 26.40
N GLY A 451 -6.95 -17.99 26.28
CA GLY A 451 -7.15 -16.86 27.20
C GLY A 451 -6.20 -15.67 26.95
N ILE A 452 -5.45 -15.71 25.87
CA ILE A 452 -4.66 -14.63 25.31
C ILE A 452 -4.98 -14.51 23.82
N ALA A 453 -5.05 -13.30 23.29
CA ALA A 453 -5.22 -13.11 21.86
C ALA A 453 -4.12 -12.22 21.29
N VAL A 454 -3.53 -12.64 20.18
CA VAL A 454 -2.32 -12.04 19.59
C VAL A 454 -2.51 -11.81 18.09
N THR A 455 -1.78 -10.86 17.52
CA THR A 455 -1.74 -10.70 16.07
C THR A 455 -0.78 -11.71 15.44
N ARG A 456 -0.94 -11.96 14.15
CA ARG A 456 -0.05 -12.84 13.38
C ARG A 456 1.38 -12.32 13.38
N LEU A 457 1.55 -10.98 13.30
CA LEU A 457 2.85 -10.33 13.38
C LEU A 457 3.50 -10.53 14.75
N GLN A 458 2.77 -10.37 15.87
CA GLN A 458 3.31 -10.59 17.21
C GLN A 458 3.86 -12.02 17.37
N MET A 459 3.16 -13.03 16.84
CA MET A 459 3.66 -14.40 16.88
C MET A 459 4.90 -14.63 16.03
N ALA A 460 4.95 -14.03 14.83
CA ALA A 460 6.14 -14.10 13.97
C ALA A 460 7.36 -13.47 14.66
N MET A 461 7.16 -12.31 15.30
CA MET A 461 8.21 -11.61 16.05
C MET A 461 8.70 -12.40 17.27
N ALA A 462 7.78 -13.07 17.97
CA ALA A 462 8.15 -13.91 19.11
C ALA A 462 9.04 -15.09 18.68
N MET A 463 8.71 -15.75 17.57
CA MET A 463 9.54 -16.81 17.00
C MET A 463 10.88 -16.23 16.50
N ALA A 464 10.86 -15.08 15.83
CA ALA A 464 12.07 -14.39 15.38
C ALA A 464 12.97 -13.98 16.55
N ALA A 465 12.41 -13.63 17.72
CA ALA A 465 13.22 -13.33 18.91
C ALA A 465 13.98 -14.59 19.40
N ILE A 466 13.36 -15.75 19.39
CA ILE A 466 14.06 -17.02 19.69
C ILE A 466 15.18 -17.26 18.67
N ALA A 467 14.91 -17.05 17.36
CA ALA A 467 15.89 -17.18 16.28
C ALA A 467 17.01 -16.15 16.33
N ASN A 468 16.85 -15.07 17.11
CA ASN A 468 17.81 -13.96 17.26
C ASN A 468 18.37 -13.88 18.68
N ASP A 469 18.81 -15.01 19.24
CA ASP A 469 19.45 -15.13 20.54
C ASP A 469 18.65 -14.46 21.68
N GLY A 470 17.34 -14.46 21.57
CA GLY A 470 16.42 -13.86 22.54
C GLY A 470 16.18 -12.35 22.36
N TRP A 471 16.72 -11.70 21.34
CA TRP A 471 16.48 -10.29 21.07
C TRP A 471 15.22 -10.04 20.24
N LEU A 472 14.26 -9.33 20.82
CA LEU A 472 13.10 -8.82 20.11
C LEU A 472 13.47 -7.58 19.31
N MET A 473 13.34 -7.64 18.01
CA MET A 473 13.57 -6.52 17.09
C MET A 473 12.26 -5.79 16.81
N ARG A 474 12.36 -4.48 16.51
CA ARG A 474 11.23 -3.75 15.96
C ARG A 474 10.99 -4.16 14.50
N PRO A 475 9.76 -4.48 14.09
CA PRO A 475 9.50 -4.82 12.69
C PRO A 475 9.75 -3.59 11.81
N MET A 476 10.45 -3.79 10.70
CA MET A 476 10.87 -2.73 9.78
C MET A 476 10.32 -3.00 8.40
N LEU A 477 9.56 -2.05 7.84
CA LEU A 477 9.01 -2.09 6.48
C LEU A 477 9.63 -1.05 5.56
N VAL A 478 10.13 0.05 6.10
CA VAL A 478 10.77 1.11 5.32
C VAL A 478 12.24 1.15 5.67
N SER A 479 13.10 1.03 4.66
CA SER A 479 14.55 1.08 4.81
C SER A 479 15.10 2.49 4.71
N ARG A 480 14.60 3.31 3.77
CA ARG A 480 15.08 4.67 3.55
C ARG A 480 14.08 5.52 2.77
N LEU A 481 14.31 6.84 2.80
CA LEU A 481 13.65 7.82 1.94
C LEU A 481 14.69 8.37 0.96
N GLU A 482 14.30 8.53 -0.30
CA GLU A 482 15.13 9.11 -1.37
C GLU A 482 14.45 10.33 -1.97
N ASP A 483 15.24 11.29 -2.44
CA ASP A 483 14.73 12.39 -3.27
C ASP A 483 14.47 11.92 -4.72
N GLY A 484 13.93 12.81 -5.56
CA GLY A 484 13.66 12.51 -6.98
C GLY A 484 14.90 12.19 -7.82
N ALA A 485 16.10 12.47 -7.32
CA ALA A 485 17.38 12.14 -7.95
C ALA A 485 18.00 10.82 -7.43
N GLY A 486 17.34 10.17 -6.45
CA GLY A 486 17.82 8.94 -5.83
C GLY A 486 18.80 9.14 -4.66
N ASN A 487 18.99 10.38 -4.20
CA ASN A 487 19.83 10.63 -3.03
C ASN A 487 19.08 10.25 -1.75
N VAL A 488 19.77 9.56 -0.83
CA VAL A 488 19.20 9.17 0.45
C VAL A 488 19.03 10.39 1.36
N VAL A 489 17.78 10.69 1.72
CA VAL A 489 17.42 11.81 2.60
C VAL A 489 17.29 11.35 4.05
N ALA A 490 16.80 10.14 4.27
CA ALA A 490 16.70 9.53 5.59
C ALA A 490 16.88 8.02 5.46
N GLN A 491 17.57 7.42 6.45
CA GLN A 491 17.77 5.97 6.52
C GLN A 491 17.29 5.45 7.86
N TYR A 492 16.50 4.40 7.83
CA TYR A 492 16.04 3.69 9.02
C TYR A 492 17.01 2.55 9.32
N GLN A 493 17.29 2.33 10.61
CA GLN A 493 18.22 1.29 11.05
C GLN A 493 17.46 0.23 11.87
N PRO A 494 17.89 -1.04 11.84
CA PRO A 494 17.36 -2.08 12.71
C PRO A 494 17.42 -1.67 14.18
N GLN A 495 16.32 -1.88 14.91
CA GLN A 495 16.19 -1.47 16.31
C GLN A 495 15.94 -2.67 17.21
N ARG A 496 16.83 -2.92 18.17
CA ARG A 496 16.58 -3.83 19.28
C ARG A 496 15.60 -3.19 20.27
N VAL A 497 14.47 -3.85 20.51
CA VAL A 497 13.46 -3.35 21.47
C VAL A 497 13.84 -3.73 22.89
N ARG A 498 14.05 -5.03 23.10
CA ARG A 498 14.43 -5.61 24.39
C ARG A 498 14.93 -7.04 24.23
N ARG A 499 15.54 -7.57 25.25
CA ARG A 499 15.83 -9.00 25.34
C ARG A 499 14.61 -9.72 25.94
N ALA A 500 13.99 -10.59 25.17
CA ALA A 500 12.80 -11.35 25.61
C ALA A 500 13.19 -12.49 26.55
N VAL A 501 14.29 -13.18 26.24
CA VAL A 501 14.93 -14.23 27.06
C VAL A 501 16.44 -14.20 26.84
N GLY A 502 17.21 -14.82 27.72
CA GLY A 502 18.66 -14.97 27.60
C GLY A 502 19.05 -15.88 26.43
N GLU A 503 20.28 -15.71 25.96
CA GLU A 503 20.85 -16.45 24.83
C GLU A 503 20.84 -17.97 25.03
N SER A 504 21.18 -18.43 26.25
CA SER A 504 21.17 -19.85 26.60
C SER A 504 19.78 -20.46 26.49
N ALA A 505 18.74 -19.75 26.97
CA ALA A 505 17.34 -20.19 26.88
C ALA A 505 16.86 -20.20 25.42
N ALA A 506 17.24 -19.20 24.63
CA ALA A 506 16.95 -19.16 23.19
C ALA A 506 17.62 -20.34 22.47
N ALA A 507 18.90 -20.61 22.72
CA ALA A 507 19.62 -21.75 22.13
C ALA A 507 18.99 -23.10 22.51
N ASP A 508 18.56 -23.28 23.75
CA ASP A 508 17.84 -24.50 24.18
C ASP A 508 16.47 -24.60 23.49
N MET A 509 15.76 -23.47 23.32
CA MET A 509 14.51 -23.48 22.54
C MET A 509 14.76 -23.85 21.08
N VAL A 510 15.83 -23.40 20.43
CA VAL A 510 16.19 -23.81 19.06
C VAL A 510 16.37 -25.34 19.00
N LYS A 511 17.08 -25.95 19.96
CA LYS A 511 17.24 -27.41 20.03
C LYS A 511 15.87 -28.12 20.09
N ALA A 512 14.99 -27.67 20.97
CA ALA A 512 13.65 -28.26 21.10
C ALA A 512 12.80 -28.04 19.84
N LEU A 513 12.86 -26.87 19.21
CA LEU A 513 12.10 -26.54 18.00
C LEU A 513 12.56 -27.34 16.76
N LYS A 514 13.85 -27.72 16.68
CA LYS A 514 14.39 -28.60 15.63
C LYS A 514 13.70 -29.98 15.65
N THR A 515 13.34 -30.49 16.82
CA THR A 515 12.70 -31.81 16.94
C THR A 515 11.26 -31.83 16.39
N VAL A 516 10.60 -30.68 16.27
CA VAL A 516 9.21 -30.57 15.80
C VAL A 516 9.07 -30.96 14.32
N VAL A 517 10.12 -30.79 13.53
CA VAL A 517 10.12 -31.11 12.09
C VAL A 517 10.67 -32.50 11.78
N THR A 518 11.07 -33.29 12.81
CA THR A 518 11.49 -34.67 12.65
C THR A 518 10.29 -35.63 12.56
N SER A 519 10.55 -36.90 12.22
CA SER A 519 9.53 -37.94 12.16
C SER A 519 8.71 -38.14 13.47
N GLU A 520 9.28 -37.76 14.61
CA GLU A 520 8.60 -37.80 15.90
C GLU A 520 7.78 -36.54 16.21
N GLY A 521 8.00 -35.44 15.46
CA GLY A 521 7.37 -34.15 15.67
C GLY A 521 6.02 -33.98 14.98
N THR A 522 5.48 -32.75 15.09
CA THR A 522 4.15 -32.41 14.57
C THR A 522 4.19 -31.77 13.19
N ALA A 523 5.39 -31.48 12.62
CA ALA A 523 5.54 -30.72 11.38
C ALA A 523 6.58 -31.34 10.41
N VAL A 524 6.52 -32.62 10.19
CA VAL A 524 7.42 -33.33 9.24
C VAL A 524 7.42 -32.66 7.87
N LYS A 525 6.25 -32.18 7.40
CA LYS A 525 6.08 -31.54 6.09
C LYS A 525 6.74 -30.15 5.97
N ALA A 526 7.20 -29.54 7.07
CA ALA A 526 7.98 -28.31 7.03
C ALA A 526 9.49 -28.56 6.83
N GLY A 527 9.94 -29.83 6.96
CA GLY A 527 11.34 -30.19 6.81
C GLY A 527 11.87 -29.90 5.41
N MET A 528 13.09 -29.35 5.33
CA MET A 528 13.80 -29.06 4.07
C MET A 528 14.96 -30.04 3.89
N THR A 529 15.25 -30.40 2.65
CA THR A 529 16.34 -31.36 2.33
C THR A 529 17.70 -30.81 2.74
N ASN A 530 18.00 -29.59 2.34
CA ASN A 530 19.34 -29.00 2.45
C ASN A 530 19.53 -28.11 3.69
N TYR A 531 18.45 -27.85 4.46
CA TYR A 531 18.47 -26.92 5.58
C TYR A 531 17.88 -27.53 6.85
N THR A 532 18.49 -27.22 7.98
CA THR A 532 17.85 -27.45 9.26
C THR A 532 16.74 -26.43 9.48
N VAL A 533 15.58 -26.91 9.93
CA VAL A 533 14.41 -26.07 10.26
C VAL A 533 14.09 -26.20 11.72
N ALA A 534 13.81 -25.09 12.38
CA ALA A 534 13.24 -25.04 13.71
C ALA A 534 11.89 -24.32 13.67
N GLY A 535 10.86 -24.88 14.30
CA GLY A 535 9.54 -24.24 14.23
C GLY A 535 8.50 -24.90 15.13
N LYS A 536 7.27 -24.38 15.10
CA LYS A 536 6.17 -24.84 15.93
C LYS A 536 4.84 -24.79 15.18
N THR A 537 4.07 -25.85 15.30
CA THR A 537 2.68 -25.93 14.82
C THR A 537 1.72 -25.30 15.82
N GLY A 538 0.64 -24.72 15.31
CA GLY A 538 -0.56 -24.35 16.04
C GLY A 538 -1.82 -24.92 15.40
N THR A 539 -2.79 -25.27 16.24
CA THR A 539 -4.14 -25.62 15.83
C THR A 539 -5.04 -25.17 16.97
N ALA A 540 -5.63 -24.00 16.82
CA ALA A 540 -6.48 -23.39 17.83
C ALA A 540 -7.93 -23.39 17.36
N GLN A 541 -8.85 -23.85 18.18
CA GLN A 541 -10.29 -23.75 17.92
C GLN A 541 -10.73 -22.30 18.06
N LYS A 542 -11.59 -21.80 17.18
CA LYS A 542 -12.02 -20.39 17.21
C LYS A 542 -13.00 -20.16 18.36
N PRO A 543 -12.80 -19.10 19.15
CA PRO A 543 -13.78 -18.72 20.16
C PRO A 543 -15.07 -18.19 19.50
N GLY A 544 -16.21 -18.38 20.17
CA GLY A 544 -17.52 -17.92 19.76
C GLY A 544 -18.41 -17.54 20.94
N LYS A 545 -19.66 -17.18 20.68
CA LYS A 545 -20.62 -16.88 21.74
C LYS A 545 -20.92 -18.17 22.54
N GLY A 546 -20.50 -18.18 23.80
CA GLY A 546 -20.76 -19.31 24.70
C GLY A 546 -19.70 -20.43 24.73
N GLY A 547 -18.55 -20.23 24.05
CA GLY A 547 -17.46 -21.24 24.04
C GLY A 547 -16.71 -21.28 22.71
N TYR A 548 -16.10 -22.43 22.41
CA TYR A 548 -15.43 -22.63 21.13
C TYR A 548 -16.40 -23.10 20.05
N GLN A 549 -16.16 -22.72 18.81
CA GLN A 549 -16.98 -23.10 17.65
C GLN A 549 -16.53 -24.47 17.12
N ASP A 550 -17.45 -25.44 17.06
CA ASP A 550 -17.13 -26.76 16.55
C ASP A 550 -16.74 -26.75 15.08
N GLY A 551 -15.65 -27.45 14.75
CA GLY A 551 -15.15 -27.60 13.39
C GLY A 551 -14.42 -26.37 12.85
N LYS A 552 -14.30 -25.26 13.60
CA LYS A 552 -13.62 -24.05 13.16
C LYS A 552 -12.27 -23.86 13.84
N PHE A 553 -11.23 -23.96 13.06
CA PHE A 553 -9.85 -23.92 13.55
C PHE A 553 -9.04 -22.83 12.86
N ILE A 554 -8.06 -22.28 13.59
CA ILE A 554 -6.95 -21.51 13.04
C ILE A 554 -5.72 -22.40 13.10
N SER A 555 -5.19 -22.71 11.92
CA SER A 555 -4.08 -23.62 11.72
C SER A 555 -2.83 -22.84 11.36
N SER A 556 -1.71 -23.12 12.00
CA SER A 556 -0.50 -22.33 11.78
C SER A 556 0.77 -23.18 11.85
N PHE A 557 1.79 -22.70 11.14
CA PHE A 557 3.17 -23.10 11.34
C PHE A 557 4.05 -21.86 11.29
N ILE A 558 4.91 -21.71 12.29
CA ILE A 558 5.89 -20.63 12.36
C ILE A 558 7.24 -21.27 12.61
N GLY A 559 8.23 -20.92 11.78
CA GLY A 559 9.57 -21.49 11.88
C GLY A 559 10.62 -20.61 11.21
N PHE A 560 11.87 -21.00 11.37
CA PHE A 560 13.03 -20.32 10.80
C PHE A 560 14.08 -21.31 10.32
N PHE A 561 14.90 -20.84 9.41
CA PHE A 561 15.99 -21.61 8.83
C PHE A 561 17.14 -20.70 8.36
N PRO A 562 18.37 -21.23 8.21
CA PRO A 562 18.90 -22.44 8.86
C PRO A 562 18.76 -22.37 10.38
N ALA A 563 18.51 -23.48 11.07
CA ALA A 563 18.13 -23.41 12.48
C ALA A 563 19.24 -22.92 13.41
N ASP A 564 20.51 -23.22 13.09
CA ASP A 564 21.68 -22.85 13.93
C ASP A 564 22.24 -21.46 13.59
N LYS A 565 21.92 -20.90 12.42
CA LYS A 565 22.24 -19.52 11.99
C LYS A 565 21.05 -18.93 11.24
N PRO A 566 20.01 -18.54 11.95
CA PRO A 566 18.74 -18.14 11.33
C PRO A 566 18.88 -16.91 10.43
N GLU A 567 18.56 -17.08 9.15
CA GLU A 567 18.52 -15.98 8.20
C GLU A 567 17.10 -15.51 7.91
N VAL A 568 16.14 -16.45 7.94
CA VAL A 568 14.74 -16.19 7.60
C VAL A 568 13.81 -16.86 8.60
N CYS A 569 12.82 -16.12 9.09
CA CYS A 569 11.67 -16.59 9.85
C CYS A 569 10.40 -16.42 9.01
N ILE A 570 9.59 -17.50 8.92
CA ILE A 570 8.35 -17.52 8.14
C ILE A 570 7.20 -17.92 9.04
N SER A 571 6.09 -17.19 8.94
CA SER A 571 4.83 -17.49 9.63
C SER A 571 3.73 -17.70 8.61
N ILE A 572 3.07 -18.86 8.63
CA ILE A 572 1.89 -19.18 7.81
C ILE A 572 0.72 -19.46 8.75
N VAL A 573 -0.40 -18.75 8.53
CA VAL A 573 -1.64 -18.92 9.31
C VAL A 573 -2.81 -19.08 8.36
N ILE A 574 -3.57 -20.15 8.54
CA ILE A 574 -4.71 -20.58 7.73
C ILE A 574 -5.96 -20.57 8.60
N ASP A 575 -6.94 -19.78 8.23
CA ASP A 575 -8.17 -19.58 8.99
C ASP A 575 -9.31 -20.43 8.43
N GLU A 576 -9.86 -21.32 9.25
CA GLU A 576 -10.96 -22.24 8.91
C GLU A 576 -10.68 -23.05 7.63
N PRO A 577 -9.60 -23.86 7.55
CA PRO A 577 -9.42 -24.77 6.43
C PRO A 577 -10.56 -25.78 6.38
N THR A 578 -11.18 -25.94 5.20
CA THR A 578 -12.34 -26.84 5.01
C THR A 578 -12.00 -28.10 4.21
N LYS A 579 -10.80 -28.18 3.62
CA LYS A 579 -10.29 -29.32 2.85
C LYS A 579 -8.92 -29.75 3.37
N GLY A 580 -8.55 -31.00 3.15
CA GLY A 580 -7.21 -31.54 3.42
C GLY A 580 -6.87 -31.71 4.90
N GLY A 581 -7.77 -31.39 5.81
CA GLY A 581 -7.57 -31.43 7.25
C GLY A 581 -7.47 -30.05 7.89
N TYR A 582 -7.24 -30.01 9.20
CA TYR A 582 -7.19 -28.77 9.98
C TYR A 582 -5.97 -28.67 10.90
N TYR A 583 -5.09 -29.63 10.96
CA TYR A 583 -3.86 -29.55 11.76
C TYR A 583 -2.81 -28.69 11.07
N GLY A 584 -2.18 -27.77 11.82
CA GLY A 584 -1.15 -26.87 11.28
C GLY A 584 0.01 -27.60 10.59
N GLY A 585 0.40 -28.78 11.09
CA GLY A 585 1.42 -29.63 10.46
C GLY A 585 0.96 -30.27 9.14
N VAL A 586 -0.36 -30.31 8.87
CA VAL A 586 -0.92 -30.88 7.63
C VAL A 586 -1.16 -29.79 6.59
N VAL A 587 -1.67 -28.61 6.99
CA VAL A 587 -2.10 -27.56 6.06
C VAL A 587 -1.14 -26.38 5.99
N ALA A 588 -0.56 -25.90 7.10
CA ALA A 588 0.34 -24.74 7.10
C ALA A 588 1.81 -25.12 6.86
N ALA A 589 2.27 -26.28 7.34
CA ALA A 589 3.65 -26.73 7.16
C ALA A 589 4.06 -26.94 5.69
N PRO A 590 3.22 -27.50 4.79
CA PRO A 590 3.54 -27.59 3.36
C PRO A 590 3.73 -26.21 2.70
N VAL A 591 2.86 -25.24 3.02
CA VAL A 591 2.97 -23.87 2.48
C VAL A 591 4.25 -23.21 2.98
N PHE A 592 4.60 -23.39 4.25
CA PHE A 592 5.90 -22.94 4.78
C PHE A 592 7.06 -23.56 3.99
N HIS A 593 7.04 -24.87 3.74
CA HIS A 593 8.09 -25.57 2.99
C HIS A 593 8.29 -24.98 1.59
N GLU A 594 7.20 -24.72 0.87
CA GLU A 594 7.23 -24.13 -0.46
C GLU A 594 7.88 -22.75 -0.45
N VAL A 595 7.39 -21.84 0.41
CA VAL A 595 7.95 -20.49 0.58
C VAL A 595 9.42 -20.57 1.01
N ALA A 596 9.75 -21.39 2.00
CA ALA A 596 11.11 -21.52 2.52
C ALA A 596 12.09 -22.01 1.45
N THR A 597 11.67 -22.97 0.59
CA THR A 597 12.49 -23.49 -0.49
C THR A 597 12.75 -22.43 -1.57
N ALA A 598 11.72 -21.68 -1.99
CA ALA A 598 11.85 -20.60 -2.96
C ALA A 598 12.74 -19.47 -2.41
N VAL A 599 12.52 -19.05 -1.17
CA VAL A 599 13.28 -17.98 -0.52
C VAL A 599 14.74 -18.37 -0.30
N ALA A 600 15.02 -19.62 0.10
CA ALA A 600 16.38 -20.12 0.29
C ALA A 600 17.19 -20.08 -1.03
N ALA A 601 16.57 -20.51 -2.13
CA ALA A 601 17.18 -20.49 -3.45
C ALA A 601 17.42 -19.05 -3.93
N TYR A 602 16.43 -18.17 -3.79
CA TYR A 602 16.51 -16.78 -4.25
C TYR A 602 17.53 -15.95 -3.47
N LEU A 603 17.59 -16.09 -2.15
CA LEU A 603 18.55 -15.38 -1.30
C LEU A 603 19.94 -16.05 -1.31
N ASN A 604 20.08 -17.18 -2.02
CA ASN A 604 21.30 -17.97 -2.07
C ASN A 604 21.83 -18.33 -0.66
N ILE A 605 20.91 -18.76 0.23
CA ILE A 605 21.25 -19.15 1.58
C ILE A 605 22.11 -20.40 1.54
N ARG A 606 23.22 -20.40 2.29
CA ARG A 606 24.13 -21.53 2.32
C ARG A 606 23.48 -22.73 3.00
N PRO A 607 23.42 -23.92 2.39
CA PRO A 607 22.97 -25.16 3.02
C PRO A 607 23.77 -25.47 4.30
N ASP A 608 23.09 -25.94 5.33
CA ASP A 608 23.69 -26.31 6.62
C ASP A 608 23.60 -27.84 6.91
N LYS A 609 22.89 -28.60 6.06
CA LYS A 609 22.95 -30.05 6.06
C LYS A 609 23.97 -30.56 5.05
N ASN A 610 24.81 -31.51 5.47
CA ASN A 610 25.67 -32.24 4.55
C ASN A 610 24.81 -33.25 3.78
N VAL A 611 24.42 -32.90 2.57
CA VAL A 611 23.79 -33.86 1.66
C VAL A 611 24.92 -34.67 1.03
N SER A 612 24.94 -36.00 1.26
CA SER A 612 25.88 -36.87 0.59
C SER A 612 25.63 -36.79 -0.92
N GLU A 613 26.72 -36.81 -1.75
CA GLU A 613 26.59 -36.74 -3.21
C GLU A 613 25.65 -37.82 -3.80
N THR A 614 25.42 -38.91 -3.06
CA THR A 614 24.51 -40.01 -3.45
C THR A 614 23.05 -39.60 -3.42
N GLU A 615 22.62 -38.69 -2.49
CA GLU A 615 21.24 -38.21 -2.42
C GLU A 615 20.93 -37.11 -3.46
N LEU A 616 21.94 -36.43 -3.97
CA LEU A 616 21.83 -35.45 -5.07
C LEU A 616 21.47 -36.10 -6.42
N VAL A 617 21.78 -37.38 -6.59
CA VAL A 617 21.53 -38.13 -7.85
C VAL A 617 20.09 -38.69 -7.88
N GLU A 618 19.49 -39.01 -6.74
CA GLU A 618 18.12 -39.52 -6.66
C GLU A 618 17.04 -38.45 -6.63
N GLY A 619 17.39 -37.22 -6.24
CA GLY A 619 16.48 -36.05 -6.17
C GLY A 619 16.48 -35.15 -7.40
N GLY A 620 17.02 -35.58 -8.54
CA GLY A 620 17.08 -34.80 -9.77
C GLY A 620 15.70 -34.33 -10.22
N ALA A 621 15.42 -33.05 -10.05
CA ALA A 621 14.28 -32.42 -10.69
C ALA A 621 14.34 -32.71 -12.20
N PRO A 622 13.22 -33.02 -12.86
CA PRO A 622 13.22 -33.22 -14.30
C PRO A 622 13.77 -31.95 -14.97
N PRO A 623 14.59 -32.08 -16.01
CA PRO A 623 15.18 -30.94 -16.68
C PRO A 623 14.07 -30.03 -17.15
N VAL A 624 14.11 -28.78 -16.70
CA VAL A 624 13.21 -27.73 -17.18
C VAL A 624 13.45 -27.58 -18.67
N ASP A 625 12.48 -27.97 -19.49
CA ASP A 625 12.55 -27.86 -20.94
C ASP A 625 12.71 -26.39 -21.32
N ALA A 626 13.90 -26.03 -21.79
CA ALA A 626 14.25 -24.68 -22.22
C ALA A 626 13.28 -24.06 -23.25
N ARG A 627 12.30 -24.83 -23.75
CA ARG A 627 11.26 -24.40 -24.67
C ARG A 627 10.09 -23.68 -23.97
N GLN A 628 9.91 -23.85 -22.64
CA GLN A 628 8.83 -23.16 -21.91
C GLN A 628 9.18 -21.73 -21.48
N VAL A 629 10.46 -21.38 -21.40
CA VAL A 629 10.89 -20.02 -21.04
C VAL A 629 10.70 -19.00 -22.18
N ARG A 630 10.48 -19.45 -23.42
CA ARG A 630 10.27 -18.57 -24.58
C ARG A 630 8.83 -18.09 -24.81
N THR A 631 7.84 -18.57 -24.07
CA THR A 631 6.42 -18.28 -24.34
C THR A 631 5.83 -17.13 -23.53
N VAL A 632 6.50 -16.58 -22.54
CA VAL A 632 6.02 -15.42 -21.77
C VAL A 632 6.45 -14.07 -22.37
N ALA A 633 7.58 -14.04 -23.09
CA ALA A 633 8.05 -12.80 -23.74
C ALA A 633 7.37 -12.48 -25.09
N ALA A 634 6.54 -13.39 -25.63
CA ALA A 634 5.95 -13.25 -26.98
C ALA A 634 4.46 -12.88 -26.97
N ARG A 635 3.84 -12.61 -25.81
CA ARG A 635 2.42 -12.23 -25.72
C ARG A 635 2.14 -10.74 -25.51
N THR A 636 3.17 -9.90 -25.47
CA THR A 636 3.01 -8.42 -25.34
C THR A 636 3.20 -7.64 -26.66
N SER A 637 3.27 -8.31 -27.82
CA SER A 637 3.47 -7.63 -29.10
C SER A 637 2.50 -8.06 -30.21
N ARG A 638 1.23 -8.37 -29.88
CA ARG A 638 0.15 -8.48 -30.87
C ARG A 638 -1.19 -8.15 -30.24
N THR A 639 -1.49 -6.88 -30.10
CA THR A 639 -2.78 -6.26 -30.39
C THR A 639 -2.54 -4.77 -30.56
N GLN A 640 -2.46 -4.42 -31.82
CA GLN A 640 -2.63 -3.03 -32.28
C GLN A 640 -4.06 -2.58 -32.02
#